data_3753bb415aebd4c6548528f50e6542a9
#
_entry.id   3753bb415aebd4c6548528f50e6542a9
#
_cell.length_a   1.000
_cell.length_b   1.000
_cell.length_c   1.000
_cell.angle_alpha   90.00
_cell.angle_beta   90.00
_cell.angle_gamma   90.00
#
_symmetry.space_group_name_H-M   'P 1'
#
loop_
_entity.id
_entity.type
_entity.pdbx_description
1 polymer ?
#
loop_
_entity_poly.entity_id
_entity_poly.type
_entity_poly.pdbx_seq_one_letter_code
_entity_poly.pdbx_strand_id
1 'polypeptide(L)'
;MVDFSVFGDYQNPVEFNFSTAEGFSSQLRWTSQRINIFDARTSLVESIASRGFRGFFATVFTQNIHVCSADAMALSEALTTAADMVDYLAEQARLENKRRQQVRDFAAQHDDFGDHVRDFFTGVDVPPNLTPAEPPSPQLLHPPVTGDRQQDRSIRGSSGGISAADPKDLISAAQVLGETAAQVPSGSVLAGWFDDFTSQCKYGTVEGGDLFVQLDRWRGLNDGDVEWLHAVAKAFQAAGSGVITLPNSALRAALRAAGTPLWRTDLDITSPGLSGIDPRTGYVEDPINSATGNFIEPETDLAFAAASSPLALSRMYNSIQAVRGQGGVFGPGWVSILDQCLLVKPGCVEWVREDGRHIAFAVEAAPTAVLPTTNQLPNPAEEDEKPVEQWRAQGENLWLSRVSASQLPEFLRDPATSKWVWVISDNRGGRWVFTEGGAWVCSGSSQRDVVHTVREGDRVTAMETSWGHKITVSYGGARVVSAISSDGRCVRYSYDDENRLVQVDGPDGSRRYEWDDTLITTVVDACGNAECINSYDGRGRITSQQAANGRTVHFRYLPGGVTAASDADGTNANTWICDPHGRTTGVVDAHGGQVSMTYDSFGNMVRCVDRAGNVTSHRYDQRGRLTHTDLPTGGTIDCSWDDLDRL
;
A
#
# COMPACT_ATOMS: atom_id res chain seq x y z
N MET A 1 -3.76 34.47 -47.57
CA MET A 1 -4.22 33.05 -47.62
C MET A 1 -4.19 32.56 -46.21
N VAL A 2 -5.33 32.21 -45.66
CA VAL A 2 -5.37 31.60 -44.31
C VAL A 2 -4.64 30.27 -44.44
N ASP A 3 -3.65 30.02 -43.58
CA ASP A 3 -2.95 28.75 -43.53
C ASP A 3 -3.80 27.78 -42.72
N PHE A 4 -4.62 27.00 -43.41
CA PHE A 4 -5.49 26.00 -42.75
C PHE A 4 -4.71 24.83 -42.11
N SER A 5 -3.40 24.71 -42.35
CA SER A 5 -2.56 23.69 -41.75
C SER A 5 -2.44 23.84 -40.22
N VAL A 6 -2.61 25.07 -39.71
CA VAL A 6 -2.61 25.35 -38.24
C VAL A 6 -3.77 24.70 -37.50
N PHE A 7 -4.82 24.27 -38.18
CA PHE A 7 -5.98 23.61 -37.57
C PHE A 7 -5.85 22.07 -37.46
N GLY A 8 -4.73 21.51 -37.91
CA GLY A 8 -4.50 20.07 -37.92
C GLY A 8 -5.52 19.31 -38.79
N ASP A 9 -5.75 18.04 -38.48
CA ASP A 9 -6.78 17.28 -39.19
C ASP A 9 -8.18 17.68 -38.72
N TYR A 10 -8.94 18.33 -39.62
CA TYR A 10 -10.32 18.76 -39.35
C TYR A 10 -11.33 18.27 -40.40
N GLN A 11 -10.84 17.65 -41.48
CA GLN A 11 -11.69 17.25 -42.60
C GLN A 11 -12.69 16.15 -42.21
N ASN A 12 -12.23 15.18 -41.40
CA ASN A 12 -13.03 14.05 -40.98
C ASN A 12 -13.31 14.14 -39.48
N PRO A 13 -14.42 13.57 -39.00
CA PRO A 13 -14.61 13.31 -37.56
C PRO A 13 -13.46 12.46 -37.01
N VAL A 14 -13.25 12.53 -35.71
CA VAL A 14 -12.33 11.60 -35.04
C VAL A 14 -12.82 10.17 -35.19
N GLU A 15 -11.92 9.23 -35.29
CA GLU A 15 -12.25 7.80 -35.33
C GLU A 15 -12.66 7.32 -33.92
N PHE A 16 -13.95 7.48 -33.63
CA PHE A 16 -14.51 7.12 -32.33
C PHE A 16 -15.97 6.70 -32.44
N ASN A 17 -16.29 5.47 -32.05
CA ASN A 17 -17.64 4.94 -32.02
C ASN A 17 -18.29 5.18 -30.65
N PHE A 18 -19.16 6.20 -30.58
CA PHE A 18 -19.82 6.58 -29.33
C PHE A 18 -20.74 5.51 -28.76
N SER A 19 -21.41 4.73 -29.61
CA SER A 19 -22.30 3.65 -29.18
C SER A 19 -21.51 2.51 -28.52
N THR A 20 -20.35 2.16 -29.10
CA THR A 20 -19.47 1.14 -28.53
C THR A 20 -18.90 1.60 -27.19
N ALA A 21 -18.47 2.87 -27.08
CA ALA A 21 -17.98 3.44 -25.84
C ALA A 21 -19.05 3.46 -24.74
N GLU A 22 -20.27 3.91 -25.05
CA GLU A 22 -21.40 3.93 -24.12
C GLU A 22 -21.80 2.50 -23.68
N GLY A 23 -21.81 1.55 -24.61
CA GLY A 23 -22.06 0.15 -24.32
C GLY A 23 -21.03 -0.43 -23.35
N PHE A 24 -19.75 -0.15 -23.60
CA PHE A 24 -18.66 -0.63 -22.74
C PHE A 24 -18.69 0.03 -21.36
N SER A 25 -18.82 1.36 -21.25
CA SER A 25 -18.88 2.04 -19.94
C SER A 25 -20.11 1.58 -19.14
N SER A 26 -21.24 1.37 -19.80
CA SER A 26 -22.46 0.83 -19.17
C SER A 26 -22.25 -0.59 -18.64
N GLN A 27 -21.56 -1.44 -19.39
CA GLN A 27 -21.27 -2.83 -18.99
C GLN A 27 -20.31 -2.87 -17.80
N LEU A 28 -19.32 -1.99 -17.77
CA LEU A 28 -18.40 -1.83 -16.63
C LEU A 28 -19.16 -1.42 -15.36
N ARG A 29 -20.02 -0.39 -15.44
CA ARG A 29 -20.84 0.07 -14.30
C ARG A 29 -21.83 -1.00 -13.85
N TRP A 30 -22.46 -1.71 -14.77
CA TRP A 30 -23.35 -2.79 -14.43
C TRP A 30 -22.63 -3.93 -13.68
N THR A 31 -21.43 -4.29 -14.15
CA THR A 31 -20.60 -5.29 -13.46
C THR A 31 -20.18 -4.83 -12.07
N SER A 32 -19.73 -3.57 -11.94
CA SER A 32 -19.42 -2.95 -10.64
C SER A 32 -20.61 -3.03 -9.69
N GLN A 33 -21.82 -2.70 -10.17
CA GLN A 33 -23.05 -2.79 -9.37
C GLN A 33 -23.33 -4.23 -8.91
N ARG A 34 -23.08 -5.24 -9.76
CA ARG A 34 -23.26 -6.65 -9.39
C ARG A 34 -22.27 -7.08 -8.31
N ILE A 35 -21.02 -6.62 -8.39
CA ILE A 35 -20.00 -6.84 -7.36
C ILE A 35 -20.42 -6.19 -6.05
N ASN A 36 -20.94 -4.97 -6.05
CA ASN A 36 -21.43 -4.30 -4.85
C ASN A 36 -22.62 -5.03 -4.20
N ILE A 37 -23.51 -5.60 -5.01
CA ILE A 37 -24.62 -6.46 -4.51
C ILE A 37 -24.05 -7.73 -3.88
N PHE A 38 -23.03 -8.33 -4.48
CA PHE A 38 -22.33 -9.47 -3.91
C PHE A 38 -21.69 -9.09 -2.56
N ASP A 39 -20.93 -8.00 -2.51
CA ASP A 39 -20.29 -7.55 -1.29
C ASP A 39 -21.27 -7.29 -0.15
N ALA A 40 -22.38 -6.62 -0.44
CA ALA A 40 -23.44 -6.38 0.55
C ALA A 40 -24.04 -7.69 1.12
N ARG A 41 -23.93 -8.82 0.41
CA ARG A 41 -24.42 -10.13 0.87
C ARG A 41 -23.38 -10.94 1.64
N THR A 42 -22.10 -10.59 1.59
CA THR A 42 -21.06 -11.32 2.34
C THR A 42 -21.32 -11.30 3.86
N SER A 43 -21.84 -10.19 4.39
CA SER A 43 -22.24 -10.08 5.79
C SER A 43 -23.38 -11.06 6.17
N LEU A 44 -24.31 -11.31 5.25
CA LEU A 44 -25.36 -12.33 5.45
C LEU A 44 -24.78 -13.73 5.46
N VAL A 45 -23.86 -14.03 4.53
CA VAL A 45 -23.15 -15.32 4.45
C VAL A 45 -22.41 -15.60 5.74
N GLU A 46 -21.66 -14.61 6.24
CA GLU A 46 -20.94 -14.68 7.51
C GLU A 46 -21.91 -14.89 8.70
N SER A 47 -23.01 -14.14 8.73
CA SER A 47 -24.04 -14.26 9.78
C SER A 47 -24.70 -15.64 9.79
N ILE A 48 -24.97 -16.23 8.64
CA ILE A 48 -25.53 -17.57 8.55
C ILE A 48 -24.54 -18.61 9.09
N ALA A 49 -23.32 -18.59 8.60
CA ALA A 49 -22.29 -19.54 9.02
C ALA A 49 -21.98 -19.41 10.50
N SER A 50 -21.84 -18.20 11.04
CA SER A 50 -21.43 -17.94 12.42
C SER A 50 -22.45 -18.36 13.50
N ARG A 51 -23.68 -18.74 13.14
CA ARG A 51 -24.68 -19.24 14.10
C ARG A 51 -24.17 -20.42 14.92
N GLY A 52 -23.47 -21.34 14.26
CA GLY A 52 -22.88 -22.53 14.92
C GLY A 52 -21.41 -22.76 14.63
N PHE A 53 -20.82 -22.05 13.65
CA PHE A 53 -19.43 -22.24 13.22
C PHE A 53 -18.46 -21.51 14.14
N ARG A 54 -17.60 -22.27 14.80
CA ARG A 54 -16.63 -21.76 15.79
C ARG A 54 -15.30 -22.49 15.68
N GLY A 55 -14.25 -21.90 16.23
CA GLY A 55 -12.90 -22.44 16.25
C GLY A 55 -12.09 -22.10 14.99
N PHE A 56 -10.97 -22.80 14.81
CA PHE A 56 -9.99 -22.47 13.77
C PHE A 56 -10.57 -22.36 12.35
N PHE A 57 -11.40 -23.33 11.95
CA PHE A 57 -11.99 -23.34 10.60
C PHE A 57 -13.02 -22.23 10.38
N ALA A 58 -13.71 -21.81 11.44
CA ALA A 58 -14.55 -20.63 11.39
C ALA A 58 -13.71 -19.36 11.15
N THR A 59 -12.56 -19.26 11.82
CA THR A 59 -11.62 -18.14 11.60
C THR A 59 -11.11 -18.11 10.16
N VAL A 60 -10.72 -19.27 9.60
CA VAL A 60 -10.30 -19.38 8.19
C VAL A 60 -11.42 -18.90 7.24
N PHE A 61 -12.66 -19.35 7.49
CA PHE A 61 -13.81 -18.93 6.70
C PHE A 61 -14.03 -17.42 6.75
N THR A 62 -14.11 -16.85 7.96
CA THR A 62 -14.31 -15.40 8.15
C THR A 62 -13.22 -14.59 7.44
N GLN A 63 -11.96 -15.03 7.54
CA GLN A 63 -10.84 -14.38 6.86
C GLN A 63 -11.00 -14.41 5.34
N ASN A 64 -11.38 -15.55 4.78
CA ASN A 64 -11.61 -15.68 3.34
C ASN A 64 -12.76 -14.77 2.88
N ILE A 65 -13.86 -14.70 3.62
CA ILE A 65 -14.98 -13.80 3.33
C ILE A 65 -14.52 -12.32 3.36
N HIS A 66 -13.69 -11.93 4.32
CA HIS A 66 -13.18 -10.56 4.40
C HIS A 66 -12.25 -10.22 3.23
N VAL A 67 -11.36 -11.14 2.84
CA VAL A 67 -10.53 -10.95 1.63
C VAL A 67 -11.41 -10.85 0.39
N CYS A 68 -12.42 -11.72 0.29
CA CYS A 68 -13.38 -11.70 -0.81
C CYS A 68 -14.12 -10.35 -0.93
N SER A 69 -14.56 -9.79 0.20
CA SER A 69 -15.24 -8.48 0.29
C SER A 69 -14.29 -7.34 -0.08
N ALA A 70 -13.06 -7.36 0.43
CA ALA A 70 -12.04 -6.35 0.09
C ALA A 70 -11.71 -6.34 -1.41
N ASP A 71 -11.53 -7.53 -2.00
CA ASP A 71 -11.31 -7.68 -3.43
C ASP A 71 -12.52 -7.19 -4.24
N ALA A 72 -13.73 -7.48 -3.78
CA ALA A 72 -14.97 -7.02 -4.42
C ALA A 72 -15.03 -5.49 -4.47
N MET A 73 -14.77 -4.82 -3.34
CA MET A 73 -14.75 -3.35 -3.30
C MET A 73 -13.69 -2.77 -4.25
N ALA A 74 -12.47 -3.31 -4.24
CA ALA A 74 -11.39 -2.84 -5.09
C ALA A 74 -11.68 -3.05 -6.58
N LEU A 75 -12.26 -4.19 -6.95
CA LEU A 75 -12.68 -4.48 -8.33
C LEU A 75 -13.84 -3.57 -8.77
N SER A 76 -14.82 -3.34 -7.90
CA SER A 76 -15.95 -2.45 -8.17
C SER A 76 -15.49 -1.01 -8.43
N GLU A 77 -14.56 -0.50 -7.61
CA GLU A 77 -13.93 0.81 -7.77
C GLU A 77 -13.15 0.90 -9.08
N ALA A 78 -12.31 -0.10 -9.37
CA ALA A 78 -11.52 -0.14 -10.60
C ALA A 78 -12.41 -0.18 -11.86
N LEU A 79 -13.49 -0.94 -11.84
CA LEU A 79 -14.46 -1.00 -12.95
C LEU A 79 -15.19 0.33 -13.13
N THR A 80 -15.55 1.00 -12.04
CA THR A 80 -16.19 2.33 -12.11
C THR A 80 -15.21 3.36 -12.67
N THR A 81 -13.97 3.35 -12.20
CA THR A 81 -12.90 4.22 -12.72
C THR A 81 -12.66 3.98 -14.21
N ALA A 82 -12.65 2.70 -14.63
CA ALA A 82 -12.56 2.35 -16.05
C ALA A 82 -13.71 2.92 -16.88
N ALA A 83 -14.93 2.85 -16.37
CA ALA A 83 -16.11 3.42 -17.04
C ALA A 83 -15.99 4.96 -17.14
N ASP A 84 -15.54 5.63 -16.10
CA ASP A 84 -15.34 7.08 -16.10
C ASP A 84 -14.24 7.51 -17.09
N MET A 85 -13.18 6.71 -17.25
CA MET A 85 -12.16 6.94 -18.27
C MET A 85 -12.74 6.82 -19.68
N VAL A 86 -13.55 5.82 -19.95
CA VAL A 86 -14.22 5.64 -21.25
C VAL A 86 -15.15 6.82 -21.55
N ASP A 87 -15.95 7.25 -20.57
CA ASP A 87 -16.86 8.40 -20.73
C ASP A 87 -16.07 9.71 -20.92
N TYR A 88 -14.94 9.88 -20.23
CA TYR A 88 -14.06 11.00 -20.44
C TYR A 88 -13.53 11.05 -21.88
N LEU A 89 -13.04 9.91 -22.40
CA LEU A 89 -12.57 9.85 -23.79
C LEU A 89 -13.70 10.15 -24.80
N ALA A 90 -14.90 9.65 -24.53
CA ALA A 90 -16.07 9.94 -25.36
C ALA A 90 -16.41 11.43 -25.36
N GLU A 91 -16.31 12.12 -24.23
CA GLU A 91 -16.55 13.56 -24.16
C GLU A 91 -15.45 14.36 -24.88
N GLN A 92 -14.17 13.98 -24.72
CA GLN A 92 -13.06 14.61 -25.47
C GLN A 92 -13.25 14.43 -26.99
N ALA A 93 -13.67 13.24 -27.43
CA ALA A 93 -13.98 12.98 -28.83
C ALA A 93 -15.14 13.84 -29.36
N ARG A 94 -16.20 14.06 -28.55
CA ARG A 94 -17.30 14.98 -28.90
C ARG A 94 -16.83 16.43 -29.01
N LEU A 95 -16.00 16.89 -28.06
CA LEU A 95 -15.45 18.25 -28.08
C LEU A 95 -14.56 18.47 -29.31
N GLU A 96 -13.71 17.50 -29.64
CA GLU A 96 -12.87 17.57 -30.84
C GLU A 96 -13.70 17.53 -32.12
N ASN A 97 -14.73 16.70 -32.21
CA ASN A 97 -15.64 16.70 -33.36
C ASN A 97 -16.37 18.03 -33.53
N LYS A 98 -16.78 18.67 -32.43
CA LYS A 98 -17.37 20.02 -32.42
C LYS A 98 -16.37 21.06 -32.91
N ARG A 99 -15.13 21.00 -32.44
CA ARG A 99 -14.06 21.87 -32.91
C ARG A 99 -13.84 21.68 -34.42
N ARG A 100 -13.66 20.44 -34.89
CA ARG A 100 -13.48 20.12 -36.31
C ARG A 100 -14.63 20.63 -37.16
N GLN A 101 -15.87 20.53 -36.68
CA GLN A 101 -17.01 21.10 -37.37
C GLN A 101 -16.93 22.62 -37.45
N GLN A 102 -16.59 23.29 -36.34
CA GLN A 102 -16.40 24.77 -36.34
C GLN A 102 -15.29 25.22 -37.28
N VAL A 103 -14.20 24.43 -37.39
CA VAL A 103 -13.14 24.71 -38.38
C VAL A 103 -13.65 24.57 -39.79
N ARG A 104 -14.45 23.52 -40.12
CA ARG A 104 -15.05 23.38 -41.46
C ARG A 104 -15.98 24.51 -41.78
N ASP A 105 -16.81 24.94 -40.85
CA ASP A 105 -17.72 26.06 -41.01
C ASP A 105 -16.95 27.38 -41.21
N PHE A 106 -15.87 27.58 -40.44
CA PHE A 106 -14.97 28.69 -40.61
C PHE A 106 -14.25 28.66 -41.96
N ALA A 107 -13.71 27.53 -42.38
CA ALA A 107 -13.06 27.32 -43.65
C ALA A 107 -14.02 27.59 -44.83
N ALA A 108 -15.25 27.06 -44.75
CA ALA A 108 -16.27 27.28 -45.77
C ALA A 108 -16.67 28.76 -45.94
N GLN A 109 -16.60 29.54 -44.86
CA GLN A 109 -16.86 30.99 -44.90
C GLN A 109 -15.71 31.81 -45.53
N HIS A 110 -14.48 31.23 -45.58
CA HIS A 110 -13.26 31.90 -46.02
C HIS A 110 -12.65 31.26 -47.29
N ASP A 111 -13.37 30.34 -47.97
CA ASP A 111 -12.87 29.61 -49.16
C ASP A 111 -13.23 30.30 -50.50
N ASP A 112 -13.96 31.40 -50.47
CA ASP A 112 -14.32 32.12 -51.67
C ASP A 112 -13.18 33.07 -52.09
N PHE A 113 -12.91 33.17 -53.40
CA PHE A 113 -11.83 33.99 -53.95
C PHE A 113 -11.93 35.46 -53.55
N GLY A 114 -13.13 36.00 -53.36
CA GLY A 114 -13.38 37.36 -52.87
C GLY A 114 -12.94 37.56 -51.41
N ASP A 115 -13.09 36.55 -50.57
CA ASP A 115 -12.66 36.56 -49.17
C ASP A 115 -11.16 36.38 -49.04
N HIS A 116 -10.50 35.59 -49.88
CA HIS A 116 -9.03 35.47 -49.91
C HIS A 116 -8.34 36.83 -50.19
N VAL A 117 -8.92 37.69 -51.03
CA VAL A 117 -8.39 39.04 -51.30
C VAL A 117 -8.61 39.95 -50.09
N ARG A 118 -9.75 39.89 -49.43
CA ARG A 118 -10.06 40.67 -48.23
C ARG A 118 -9.18 40.24 -47.05
N ASP A 119 -9.03 38.95 -46.79
CA ASP A 119 -8.26 38.37 -45.68
C ASP A 119 -6.75 38.63 -45.84
N PHE A 120 -6.24 38.72 -47.07
CA PHE A 120 -4.87 39.12 -47.36
C PHE A 120 -4.57 40.57 -46.91
N PHE A 121 -5.55 41.46 -46.99
CA PHE A 121 -5.38 42.90 -46.66
C PHE A 121 -5.76 43.24 -45.22
N THR A 122 -6.63 42.47 -44.57
CA THR A 122 -7.15 42.78 -43.23
C THR A 122 -6.56 41.91 -42.11
N GLY A 123 -5.94 40.78 -42.45
CA GLY A 123 -5.53 39.75 -41.50
C GLY A 123 -6.74 39.07 -40.87
N VAL A 124 -6.81 37.74 -40.90
CA VAL A 124 -7.86 36.96 -40.21
C VAL A 124 -7.32 36.56 -38.85
N ASP A 125 -7.94 37.08 -37.79
CA ASP A 125 -7.70 36.60 -36.45
C ASP A 125 -8.35 35.21 -36.29
N VAL A 126 -7.53 34.16 -36.25
CA VAL A 126 -7.99 32.81 -36.02
C VAL A 126 -8.50 32.72 -34.56
N PRO A 127 -9.78 32.36 -34.35
CA PRO A 127 -10.27 32.21 -33.00
C PRO A 127 -9.47 31.15 -32.22
N PRO A 128 -9.02 31.42 -30.99
CA PRO A 128 -8.17 30.49 -30.22
C PRO A 128 -8.81 29.12 -29.99
N ASN A 129 -10.13 29.03 -29.96
CA ASN A 129 -10.89 27.80 -29.79
C ASN A 129 -10.88 26.86 -31.01
N LEU A 130 -10.29 27.29 -32.13
CA LEU A 130 -10.16 26.46 -33.35
C LEU A 130 -8.80 25.78 -33.47
N THR A 131 -7.83 26.11 -32.63
CA THR A 131 -6.52 25.44 -32.62
C THR A 131 -6.67 23.99 -32.13
N PRO A 132 -5.94 23.01 -32.74
CA PRO A 132 -6.00 21.61 -32.31
C PRO A 132 -5.60 21.46 -30.85
N ALA A 133 -6.37 20.72 -30.07
CA ALA A 133 -5.89 20.20 -28.81
C ALA A 133 -5.12 18.88 -29.06
N GLU A 134 -4.15 18.60 -28.23
CA GLU A 134 -3.51 17.29 -28.26
C GLU A 134 -4.55 16.20 -27.91
N PRO A 135 -4.49 15.03 -28.60
CA PRO A 135 -5.34 13.90 -28.22
C PRO A 135 -5.16 13.56 -26.74
N PRO A 136 -6.21 13.08 -26.03
CA PRO A 136 -6.08 12.67 -24.65
C PRO A 136 -4.95 11.65 -24.48
N SER A 137 -4.13 11.83 -23.46
CA SER A 137 -3.10 10.86 -23.09
C SER A 137 -3.74 9.48 -22.83
N PRO A 138 -3.02 8.38 -23.08
CA PRO A 138 -3.49 7.05 -22.76
C PRO A 138 -3.93 6.95 -21.30
N GLN A 139 -5.11 6.39 -21.06
CA GLN A 139 -5.64 6.17 -19.72
C GLN A 139 -5.26 4.76 -19.27
N LEU A 140 -4.49 4.65 -18.19
CA LEU A 140 -4.03 3.37 -17.67
C LEU A 140 -4.98 2.85 -16.60
N LEU A 141 -5.51 1.65 -16.80
CA LEU A 141 -6.26 0.92 -15.77
C LEU A 141 -5.26 0.22 -14.84
N HIS A 142 -5.34 0.55 -13.56
CA HIS A 142 -4.59 -0.16 -12.53
C HIS A 142 -5.47 -1.25 -11.93
N PRO A 143 -5.26 -2.54 -12.29
CA PRO A 143 -6.04 -3.61 -11.71
C PRO A 143 -5.65 -3.78 -10.24
N PRO A 144 -6.63 -3.95 -9.34
CA PRO A 144 -6.33 -4.37 -7.98
C PRO A 144 -5.77 -5.79 -8.02
N VAL A 145 -4.81 -6.08 -7.15
CA VAL A 145 -4.33 -7.45 -6.95
C VAL A 145 -5.30 -8.16 -6.03
N THR A 146 -5.98 -9.18 -6.55
CA THR A 146 -6.88 -10.00 -5.73
C THR A 146 -6.11 -10.78 -4.67
N GLY A 147 -6.60 -10.76 -3.44
CA GLY A 147 -5.99 -11.44 -2.31
C GLY A 147 -6.11 -12.96 -2.39
N ASP A 148 -5.07 -13.66 -1.94
CA ASP A 148 -5.12 -15.11 -1.83
C ASP A 148 -6.04 -15.55 -0.68
N ARG A 149 -6.75 -16.67 -0.87
CA ARG A 149 -7.58 -17.26 0.17
C ARG A 149 -6.75 -18.08 1.15
N GLN A 150 -7.14 -18.05 2.43
CA GLN A 150 -6.51 -18.89 3.44
C GLN A 150 -6.79 -20.36 3.21
N GLN A 151 -5.78 -21.17 3.53
CA GLN A 151 -5.87 -22.62 3.51
C GLN A 151 -5.43 -23.22 4.83
N ASP A 152 -5.98 -24.41 5.09
CA ASP A 152 -5.64 -25.20 6.24
C ASP A 152 -4.45 -26.16 6.02
N ARG A 153 -3.72 -26.07 4.93
CA ARG A 153 -2.82 -27.18 4.54
C ARG A 153 -1.64 -27.47 5.42
N SER A 154 -1.22 -26.59 6.26
CA SER A 154 0.15 -26.68 6.74
C SER A 154 0.37 -26.43 8.21
N ILE A 155 -0.66 -26.37 8.99
CA ILE A 155 -0.48 -26.28 10.43
C ILE A 155 0.01 -27.65 10.94
N ARG A 156 1.26 -27.96 10.61
CA ARG A 156 2.01 -29.00 11.30
C ARG A 156 2.22 -28.49 12.73
N GLY A 157 1.42 -28.98 13.64
CA GLY A 157 1.64 -28.72 15.07
C GLY A 157 0.44 -28.27 15.89
N SER A 158 -0.61 -27.70 15.29
CA SER A 158 -1.84 -27.44 16.04
C SER A 158 -2.77 -28.67 16.00
N SER A 159 -2.31 -29.79 16.48
CA SER A 159 -3.15 -30.96 16.73
C SER A 159 -4.12 -30.76 17.91
N GLY A 160 -3.91 -29.69 18.68
CA GLY A 160 -4.81 -29.26 19.74
C GLY A 160 -5.73 -28.15 19.26
N GLY A 161 -7.03 -28.33 19.43
CA GLY A 161 -8.05 -27.36 19.05
C GLY A 161 -9.24 -28.06 18.43
N ILE A 162 -10.38 -27.44 18.58
CA ILE A 162 -11.66 -27.96 18.12
C ILE A 162 -12.32 -26.90 17.24
N SER A 163 -13.10 -27.35 16.27
CA SER A 163 -14.07 -26.50 15.56
C SER A 163 -15.46 -27.12 15.74
N ALA A 164 -16.48 -26.26 15.78
CA ALA A 164 -17.87 -26.67 15.89
C ALA A 164 -18.68 -26.00 14.79
N ALA A 165 -19.63 -26.70 14.19
CA ALA A 165 -20.56 -26.16 13.20
C ALA A 165 -21.87 -26.92 13.16
N ASP A 166 -22.95 -26.25 12.70
CA ASP A 166 -24.12 -26.91 12.16
C ASP A 166 -23.93 -27.04 10.63
N PRO A 167 -23.91 -28.28 10.08
CA PRO A 167 -23.72 -28.47 8.63
C PRO A 167 -24.74 -27.74 7.77
N LYS A 168 -25.98 -27.58 8.26
CA LYS A 168 -27.05 -26.90 7.53
C LYS A 168 -26.78 -25.42 7.33
N ASP A 169 -26.22 -24.75 8.35
CA ASP A 169 -25.89 -23.35 8.26
C ASP A 169 -24.73 -23.14 7.28
N LEU A 170 -23.73 -24.03 7.29
CA LEU A 170 -22.62 -23.98 6.32
C LEU A 170 -23.08 -24.20 4.89
N ILE A 171 -23.98 -25.17 4.65
CA ILE A 171 -24.57 -25.40 3.32
C ILE A 171 -25.37 -24.18 2.84
N SER A 172 -26.17 -23.59 3.74
CA SER A 172 -26.93 -22.39 3.42
C SER A 172 -26.03 -21.19 3.11
N ALA A 173 -24.95 -21.01 3.86
CA ALA A 173 -23.96 -19.97 3.60
C ALA A 173 -23.26 -20.18 2.24
N ALA A 174 -22.85 -21.42 1.94
CA ALA A 174 -22.25 -21.77 0.64
C ALA A 174 -23.22 -21.51 -0.52
N GLN A 175 -24.49 -21.85 -0.37
CA GLN A 175 -25.50 -21.61 -1.39
C GLN A 175 -25.67 -20.10 -1.67
N VAL A 176 -25.83 -19.28 -0.64
CA VAL A 176 -26.00 -17.82 -0.80
C VAL A 176 -24.75 -17.22 -1.45
N LEU A 177 -23.55 -17.65 -1.06
CA LEU A 177 -22.29 -17.18 -1.64
C LEU A 177 -22.23 -17.53 -3.14
N GLY A 178 -22.47 -18.79 -3.50
CA GLY A 178 -22.43 -19.28 -4.88
C GLY A 178 -23.47 -18.63 -5.78
N GLU A 179 -24.73 -18.55 -5.34
CA GLU A 179 -25.82 -17.92 -6.12
C GLU A 179 -25.53 -16.43 -6.38
N THR A 180 -24.88 -15.75 -5.43
CA THR A 180 -24.56 -14.33 -5.58
C THR A 180 -23.34 -14.12 -6.48
N ALA A 181 -22.31 -14.96 -6.32
CA ALA A 181 -21.11 -14.92 -7.18
C ALA A 181 -21.45 -15.20 -8.65
N ALA A 182 -22.36 -16.13 -8.91
CA ALA A 182 -22.81 -16.48 -10.26
C ALA A 182 -23.49 -15.31 -11.02
N GLN A 183 -23.96 -14.27 -10.31
CA GLN A 183 -24.58 -13.10 -10.93
C GLN A 183 -23.57 -12.06 -11.44
N VAL A 184 -22.30 -12.20 -11.07
CA VAL A 184 -21.23 -11.31 -11.55
C VAL A 184 -20.72 -11.83 -12.90
N PRO A 185 -20.64 -10.98 -13.95
CA PRO A 185 -20.08 -11.39 -15.24
C PRO A 185 -18.64 -11.88 -15.14
N SER A 186 -18.23 -12.71 -16.10
CA SER A 186 -16.82 -13.08 -16.21
C SER A 186 -15.98 -11.94 -16.79
N GLY A 187 -14.70 -11.92 -16.46
CA GLY A 187 -13.73 -11.00 -17.03
C GLY A 187 -13.61 -11.17 -18.55
N SER A 188 -13.79 -12.40 -19.06
CA SER A 188 -13.77 -12.68 -20.51
C SER A 188 -14.90 -11.97 -21.28
N VAL A 189 -16.06 -11.77 -20.66
CA VAL A 189 -17.14 -10.96 -21.26
C VAL A 189 -16.73 -9.50 -21.38
N LEU A 190 -16.11 -8.94 -20.33
CA LEU A 190 -15.63 -7.56 -20.34
C LEU A 190 -14.45 -7.37 -21.29
N ALA A 191 -13.58 -8.37 -21.41
CA ALA A 191 -12.47 -8.35 -22.37
C ALA A 191 -12.99 -8.22 -23.81
N GLY A 192 -14.07 -8.92 -24.16
CA GLY A 192 -14.71 -8.78 -25.48
C GLY A 192 -15.21 -7.35 -25.75
N TRP A 193 -15.86 -6.72 -24.76
CA TRP A 193 -16.27 -5.32 -24.86
C TRP A 193 -15.08 -4.35 -24.97
N PHE A 194 -14.00 -4.65 -24.26
CA PHE A 194 -12.76 -3.87 -24.30
C PHE A 194 -12.09 -3.96 -25.68
N ASP A 195 -12.03 -5.14 -26.26
CA ASP A 195 -11.47 -5.35 -27.62
C ASP A 195 -12.31 -4.60 -28.67
N ASP A 196 -13.63 -4.65 -28.57
CA ASP A 196 -14.53 -3.88 -29.44
C ASP A 196 -14.30 -2.37 -29.28
N PHE A 197 -14.19 -1.87 -28.04
CA PHE A 197 -13.91 -0.48 -27.76
C PHE A 197 -12.56 -0.05 -28.34
N THR A 198 -11.48 -0.77 -28.05
CA THR A 198 -10.13 -0.42 -28.51
C THR A 198 -9.99 -0.51 -30.04
N SER A 199 -10.76 -1.37 -30.70
CA SER A 199 -10.79 -1.49 -32.15
C SER A 199 -11.49 -0.31 -32.84
N GLN A 200 -12.53 0.26 -32.22
CA GLN A 200 -13.43 1.24 -32.84
C GLN A 200 -13.27 2.68 -32.30
N CYS A 201 -12.53 2.86 -31.20
CA CYS A 201 -12.33 4.15 -30.57
C CYS A 201 -10.82 4.47 -30.53
N LYS A 202 -10.34 5.24 -31.52
CA LYS A 202 -8.91 5.58 -31.70
C LYS A 202 -8.54 6.95 -31.16
N TYR A 203 -9.52 7.79 -30.82
CA TYR A 203 -9.27 9.10 -30.24
C TYR A 203 -9.07 8.99 -28.71
N GLY A 204 -7.83 8.74 -28.31
CA GLY A 204 -7.44 8.36 -26.97
C GLY A 204 -7.54 6.83 -26.76
N THR A 205 -6.79 6.32 -25.81
CA THR A 205 -6.70 4.89 -25.51
C THR A 205 -6.90 4.62 -24.03
N VAL A 206 -7.45 3.45 -23.72
CA VAL A 206 -7.46 2.87 -22.38
C VAL A 206 -6.58 1.63 -22.43
N GLU A 207 -5.65 1.51 -21.50
CA GLU A 207 -4.73 0.38 -21.39
C GLU A 207 -4.96 -0.35 -20.05
N GLY A 208 -4.70 -1.65 -20.00
CA GLY A 208 -4.75 -2.44 -18.76
C GLY A 208 -5.82 -3.50 -18.70
N GLY A 209 -5.83 -4.42 -19.68
CA GLY A 209 -6.73 -5.59 -19.71
C GLY A 209 -6.61 -6.57 -18.53
N ASP A 210 -5.57 -6.45 -17.70
CA ASP A 210 -5.35 -7.28 -16.52
C ASP A 210 -6.48 -7.14 -15.47
N LEU A 211 -7.24 -6.05 -15.49
CA LEU A 211 -8.43 -5.89 -14.63
C LEU A 211 -9.43 -7.04 -14.82
N PHE A 212 -9.62 -7.49 -16.05
CA PHE A 212 -10.58 -8.59 -16.37
C PHE A 212 -10.03 -9.94 -15.94
N VAL A 213 -8.69 -10.10 -15.99
CA VAL A 213 -8.00 -11.29 -15.45
C VAL A 213 -8.16 -11.36 -13.93
N GLN A 214 -8.02 -10.22 -13.22
CA GLN A 214 -8.24 -10.17 -11.77
C GLN A 214 -9.69 -10.45 -11.39
N LEU A 215 -10.65 -10.01 -12.19
CA LEU A 215 -12.07 -10.33 -11.99
C LEU A 215 -12.31 -11.84 -12.11
N ASP A 216 -11.77 -12.49 -13.14
CA ASP A 216 -11.93 -13.94 -13.31
C ASP A 216 -11.21 -14.72 -12.21
N ARG A 217 -10.03 -14.24 -11.77
CA ARG A 217 -9.33 -14.82 -10.61
C ARG A 217 -10.18 -14.74 -9.35
N TRP A 218 -10.74 -13.56 -9.04
CA TRP A 218 -11.61 -13.37 -7.88
C TRP A 218 -12.83 -14.29 -7.92
N ARG A 219 -13.47 -14.46 -9.08
CA ARG A 219 -14.59 -15.39 -9.25
C ARG A 219 -14.18 -16.83 -8.98
N GLY A 220 -13.06 -17.29 -9.56
CA GLY A 220 -12.54 -18.64 -9.32
C GLY A 220 -12.19 -18.90 -7.85
N LEU A 221 -11.68 -17.90 -7.13
CA LEU A 221 -11.43 -18.00 -5.69
C LEU A 221 -12.73 -18.12 -4.89
N ASN A 222 -13.80 -17.42 -5.28
CA ASN A 222 -15.09 -17.52 -4.63
C ASN A 222 -15.76 -18.88 -4.86
N ASP A 223 -15.62 -19.43 -6.08
CA ASP A 223 -16.06 -20.80 -6.38
C ASP A 223 -15.32 -21.81 -5.47
N GLY A 224 -14.00 -21.62 -5.28
CA GLY A 224 -13.20 -22.42 -4.35
C GLY A 224 -13.64 -22.28 -2.88
N ASP A 225 -14.05 -21.11 -2.43
CA ASP A 225 -14.59 -20.88 -1.08
C ASP A 225 -15.93 -21.63 -0.89
N VAL A 226 -16.79 -21.66 -1.93
CA VAL A 226 -18.03 -22.43 -1.92
C VAL A 226 -17.76 -23.94 -1.83
N GLU A 227 -16.83 -24.45 -2.64
CA GLU A 227 -16.43 -25.86 -2.60
C GLU A 227 -15.85 -26.24 -1.25
N TRP A 228 -14.98 -25.39 -0.71
CA TRP A 228 -14.38 -25.61 0.62
C TRP A 228 -15.44 -25.65 1.71
N LEU A 229 -16.41 -24.71 1.70
CA LEU A 229 -17.47 -24.66 2.68
C LEU A 229 -18.36 -25.91 2.63
N HIS A 230 -18.65 -26.40 1.43
CA HIS A 230 -19.36 -27.66 1.22
C HIS A 230 -18.56 -28.85 1.75
N ALA A 231 -17.25 -28.89 1.55
CA ALA A 231 -16.39 -29.96 2.06
C ALA A 231 -16.33 -29.94 3.60
N VAL A 232 -16.24 -28.76 4.22
CA VAL A 232 -16.32 -28.58 5.68
C VAL A 232 -17.67 -29.05 6.20
N ALA A 233 -18.78 -28.62 5.57
CA ALA A 233 -20.13 -29.02 5.94
C ALA A 233 -20.32 -30.54 5.86
N LYS A 234 -19.81 -31.17 4.80
CA LYS A 234 -19.87 -32.63 4.60
C LYS A 234 -19.10 -33.39 5.69
N ALA A 235 -17.93 -32.87 6.12
CA ALA A 235 -17.17 -33.47 7.22
C ALA A 235 -17.96 -33.43 8.54
N PHE A 236 -18.60 -32.30 8.86
CA PHE A 236 -19.45 -32.18 10.03
C PHE A 236 -20.70 -33.06 9.92
N GLN A 237 -21.35 -33.11 8.76
CA GLN A 237 -22.53 -33.94 8.49
C GLN A 237 -22.25 -35.43 8.66
N ALA A 238 -21.06 -35.89 8.26
CA ALA A 238 -20.63 -37.28 8.46
C ALA A 238 -20.47 -37.63 9.95
N ALA A 239 -20.18 -36.64 10.78
CA ALA A 239 -20.05 -36.81 12.23
C ALA A 239 -21.39 -36.75 12.99
N GLY A 240 -22.49 -36.27 12.34
CA GLY A 240 -23.81 -36.19 12.94
C GLY A 240 -24.69 -35.04 12.46
N SER A 241 -25.69 -34.64 13.26
CA SER A 241 -26.63 -33.56 12.95
C SER A 241 -26.70 -32.54 14.08
N GLY A 242 -27.04 -31.28 13.74
CA GLY A 242 -27.00 -30.13 14.66
C GLY A 242 -25.61 -29.59 14.84
N VAL A 243 -25.37 -28.83 15.89
CA VAL A 243 -24.03 -28.27 16.18
C VAL A 243 -23.11 -29.39 16.65
N ILE A 244 -22.12 -29.73 15.84
CA ILE A 244 -21.16 -30.81 16.09
C ILE A 244 -19.78 -30.19 16.31
N THR A 245 -19.03 -30.76 17.24
CA THR A 245 -17.66 -30.39 17.54
C THR A 245 -16.71 -31.45 17.01
N LEU A 246 -15.71 -31.04 16.22
CA LEU A 246 -14.67 -31.94 15.70
C LEU A 246 -13.28 -31.42 16.10
N PRO A 247 -12.32 -32.30 16.36
CA PRO A 247 -10.91 -31.94 16.43
C PRO A 247 -10.45 -31.36 15.09
N ASN A 248 -9.68 -30.29 15.12
CA ASN A 248 -9.14 -29.65 13.91
C ASN A 248 -8.32 -30.62 13.05
N SER A 249 -7.61 -31.58 13.70
CA SER A 249 -6.87 -32.64 13.00
C SER A 249 -7.77 -33.56 12.17
N ALA A 250 -8.94 -33.91 12.69
CA ALA A 250 -9.89 -34.74 11.98
C ALA A 250 -10.53 -33.99 10.80
N LEU A 251 -10.89 -32.72 11.02
CA LEU A 251 -11.45 -31.89 9.97
C LEU A 251 -10.45 -31.67 8.81
N ARG A 252 -9.16 -31.46 9.15
CA ARG A 252 -8.09 -31.41 8.15
C ARG A 252 -7.93 -32.68 7.35
N ALA A 253 -7.97 -33.82 8.02
CA ALA A 253 -7.87 -35.11 7.34
C ALA A 253 -9.03 -35.30 6.35
N ALA A 254 -10.24 -34.90 6.74
CA ALA A 254 -11.43 -34.95 5.89
C ALA A 254 -11.32 -34.01 4.67
N LEU A 255 -10.83 -32.78 4.87
CA LEU A 255 -10.64 -31.81 3.78
C LEU A 255 -9.56 -32.27 2.79
N ARG A 256 -8.46 -32.84 3.27
CA ARG A 256 -7.43 -33.45 2.41
C ARG A 256 -7.97 -34.61 1.58
N ALA A 257 -8.80 -35.45 2.19
CA ALA A 257 -9.44 -36.57 1.49
C ALA A 257 -10.44 -36.08 0.42
N ALA A 258 -11.08 -34.93 0.62
CA ALA A 258 -11.98 -34.31 -0.33
C ALA A 258 -11.24 -33.60 -1.50
N GLY A 259 -9.91 -33.50 -1.46
CA GLY A 259 -9.13 -32.90 -2.54
C GLY A 259 -9.32 -31.39 -2.74
N THR A 260 -9.83 -30.68 -1.75
CA THR A 260 -10.07 -29.24 -1.83
C THR A 260 -8.76 -28.45 -1.70
N PRO A 261 -8.29 -27.78 -2.75
CA PRO A 261 -7.10 -26.96 -2.72
C PRO A 261 -7.44 -25.49 -2.61
N LEU A 262 -7.47 -24.95 -1.41
CA LEU A 262 -7.37 -23.49 -1.23
C LEU A 262 -5.92 -23.17 -0.86
N TRP A 263 -5.20 -22.46 -1.72
CA TRP A 263 -3.82 -22.06 -1.49
C TRP A 263 -3.74 -20.60 -1.08
N ARG A 264 -3.07 -20.34 0.04
CA ARG A 264 -2.51 -19.04 0.32
C ARG A 264 -1.00 -19.13 0.16
N THR A 265 -0.43 -18.25 -0.64
CA THR A 265 1.02 -18.10 -0.74
C THR A 265 1.57 -17.68 0.62
N ASP A 266 2.61 -18.34 1.11
CA ASP A 266 3.29 -17.88 2.31
C ASP A 266 3.83 -16.48 2.08
N LEU A 267 3.76 -15.65 3.13
CA LEU A 267 4.35 -14.33 3.11
C LEU A 267 5.85 -14.44 2.86
N ASP A 268 6.36 -13.74 1.85
CA ASP A 268 7.80 -13.58 1.67
C ASP A 268 8.36 -12.64 2.74
N ILE A 269 8.73 -13.21 3.88
CA ILE A 269 9.29 -12.47 5.01
C ILE A 269 10.61 -11.77 4.67
N THR A 270 11.25 -12.16 3.55
CA THR A 270 12.51 -11.54 3.10
C THR A 270 12.28 -10.30 2.23
N SER A 271 11.04 -9.99 1.89
CA SER A 271 10.71 -8.79 1.13
C SER A 271 11.18 -7.54 1.89
N PRO A 272 11.99 -6.69 1.28
CA PRO A 272 12.45 -5.46 1.92
C PRO A 272 11.31 -4.50 2.30
N GLY A 273 10.16 -4.60 1.63
CA GLY A 273 8.96 -3.83 1.95
C GLY A 273 8.32 -4.19 3.31
N LEU A 274 8.68 -5.35 3.87
CA LEU A 274 8.21 -5.83 5.18
C LEU A 274 9.22 -5.59 6.32
N SER A 275 10.36 -4.99 6.03
CA SER A 275 11.31 -4.52 7.05
C SER A 275 10.77 -3.27 7.75
N GLY A 276 11.31 -2.95 8.93
CA GLY A 276 10.91 -1.73 9.67
C GLY A 276 9.50 -1.76 10.24
N ILE A 277 8.94 -0.58 10.51
CA ILE A 277 7.63 -0.42 11.16
C ILE A 277 6.57 -0.04 10.15
N ASP A 278 5.67 -0.97 9.82
CA ASP A 278 4.44 -0.68 9.10
C ASP A 278 3.29 -0.51 10.11
N PRO A 279 2.58 0.63 10.12
CA PRO A 279 1.49 0.88 11.07
C PRO A 279 0.29 -0.06 10.89
N ARG A 280 0.24 -0.83 9.80
CA ARG A 280 -0.81 -1.81 9.50
C ARG A 280 -0.47 -3.22 9.96
N THR A 281 0.75 -3.43 10.42
CA THR A 281 1.21 -4.70 11.00
C THR A 281 1.05 -4.68 12.51
N GLY A 282 0.70 -5.80 13.11
CA GLY A 282 0.70 -5.96 14.58
C GLY A 282 2.13 -6.14 15.10
N TYR A 283 2.39 -5.58 16.27
CA TYR A 283 3.64 -5.79 17.02
C TYR A 283 3.33 -6.44 18.36
N VAL A 284 4.22 -7.31 18.79
CA VAL A 284 4.06 -8.12 19.98
C VAL A 284 5.31 -7.99 20.83
N GLU A 285 5.12 -7.92 22.15
CA GLU A 285 6.20 -7.78 23.13
C GLU A 285 7.14 -6.59 22.77
N ASP A 286 8.45 -6.76 22.79
CA ASP A 286 9.47 -5.70 22.66
C ASP A 286 10.19 -5.76 21.30
N PRO A 287 9.79 -4.90 20.34
CA PRO A 287 8.64 -5.20 19.51
C PRO A 287 8.98 -6.23 18.44
N ILE A 288 8.15 -7.23 18.30
CA ILE A 288 8.27 -8.28 17.30
C ILE A 288 7.16 -8.09 16.27
N ASN A 289 7.52 -8.01 15.00
CA ASN A 289 6.57 -7.93 13.90
C ASN A 289 5.77 -9.24 13.78
N SER A 290 4.46 -9.17 14.02
CA SER A 290 3.59 -10.36 14.03
C SER A 290 3.43 -11.01 12.66
N ALA A 291 3.71 -10.32 11.56
CA ALA A 291 3.63 -10.89 10.21
C ALA A 291 4.89 -11.68 9.86
N THR A 292 6.05 -11.14 10.18
CA THR A 292 7.34 -11.65 9.71
C THR A 292 8.14 -12.38 10.80
N GLY A 293 7.85 -12.12 12.08
CA GLY A 293 8.69 -12.56 13.20
C GLY A 293 9.98 -11.76 13.38
N ASN A 294 10.12 -10.68 12.64
CA ASN A 294 11.28 -9.78 12.72
C ASN A 294 11.33 -9.10 14.08
N PHE A 295 12.42 -9.26 14.82
CA PHE A 295 12.72 -8.40 15.94
C PHE A 295 13.23 -7.07 15.42
N ILE A 296 12.61 -6.00 15.87
CA ILE A 296 13.01 -4.63 15.56
C ILE A 296 13.33 -3.92 16.87
N GLU A 297 14.43 -3.19 16.89
CA GLU A 297 14.85 -2.39 18.04
C GLU A 297 14.96 -0.94 17.60
N PRO A 298 13.91 -0.12 17.82
CA PRO A 298 13.92 1.30 17.49
C PRO A 298 14.63 2.09 18.58
N GLU A 299 15.64 2.86 18.19
CA GLU A 299 16.43 3.68 19.09
C GLU A 299 16.48 5.13 18.63
N THR A 300 16.43 6.05 19.58
CA THR A 300 16.65 7.49 19.35
C THR A 300 17.77 7.98 20.22
N ASP A 301 18.93 8.20 19.62
CA ASP A 301 20.16 8.54 20.34
C ASP A 301 20.24 10.03 20.68
N LEU A 302 19.75 10.90 19.78
CA LEU A 302 19.66 12.37 19.98
C LEU A 302 18.38 12.88 19.34
N ALA A 303 17.63 13.70 20.06
CA ALA A 303 16.46 14.39 19.54
C ALA A 303 16.33 15.79 20.16
N PHE A 304 15.82 16.73 19.37
CA PHE A 304 15.41 18.03 19.88
C PHE A 304 13.93 18.00 20.23
N ALA A 305 13.59 18.16 21.49
CA ALA A 305 12.25 17.98 22.06
C ALA A 305 11.27 19.13 21.78
N ALA A 306 11.48 19.95 20.75
CA ALA A 306 10.57 21.02 20.41
C ALA A 306 9.48 20.51 19.44
N ALA A 307 8.23 20.92 19.66
CA ALA A 307 7.09 20.62 18.78
C ALA A 307 7.27 21.05 17.31
N SER A 308 8.27 21.87 17.03
CA SER A 308 8.64 22.38 15.71
C SER A 308 9.98 21.85 15.18
N SER A 309 10.62 20.86 15.83
CA SER A 309 11.90 20.33 15.35
C SER A 309 11.84 18.80 15.25
N PRO A 310 11.69 18.27 14.03
CA PRO A 310 11.71 16.82 13.79
C PRO A 310 13.14 16.26 13.77
N LEU A 311 14.15 17.07 14.13
CA LEU A 311 15.55 16.66 14.07
C LEU A 311 15.87 15.63 15.15
N ALA A 312 16.05 14.40 14.72
CA ALA A 312 16.47 13.30 15.57
C ALA A 312 17.49 12.42 14.83
N LEU A 313 18.41 11.85 15.56
CA LEU A 313 19.25 10.75 15.12
C LEU A 313 18.62 9.47 15.65
N SER A 314 17.92 8.77 14.79
CA SER A 314 17.25 7.50 15.07
C SER A 314 17.89 6.37 14.26
N ARG A 315 17.87 5.19 14.80
CA ARG A 315 18.31 3.94 14.17
C ARG A 315 17.37 2.81 14.54
N MET A 316 17.31 1.79 13.72
CA MET A 316 16.46 0.64 13.93
C MET A 316 17.21 -0.62 13.57
N TYR A 317 17.19 -1.59 14.47
CA TYR A 317 17.69 -2.92 14.18
C TYR A 317 16.59 -3.80 13.57
N ASN A 318 16.97 -4.69 12.66
CA ASN A 318 16.11 -5.65 11.98
C ASN A 318 16.80 -7.02 11.93
N SER A 319 16.30 -7.99 12.68
CA SER A 319 16.91 -9.32 12.77
C SER A 319 16.93 -10.08 11.44
N ILE A 320 15.88 -9.96 10.63
CA ILE A 320 15.81 -10.61 9.31
C ILE A 320 16.81 -9.99 8.32
N GLN A 321 16.99 -8.67 8.36
CA GLN A 321 18.02 -8.01 7.55
C GLN A 321 19.44 -8.39 8.01
N ALA A 322 19.64 -8.50 9.31
CA ALA A 322 20.92 -8.92 9.90
C ALA A 322 21.39 -10.29 9.38
N VAL A 323 20.51 -11.30 9.43
CA VAL A 323 20.81 -12.67 8.91
C VAL A 323 21.14 -12.64 7.40
N ARG A 324 20.61 -11.68 6.66
CA ARG A 324 20.90 -11.49 5.23
C ARG A 324 22.19 -10.73 4.94
N GLY A 325 22.94 -10.36 5.98
CA GLY A 325 24.15 -9.56 5.84
C GLY A 325 23.88 -8.11 5.44
N GLN A 326 22.66 -7.62 5.62
CA GLN A 326 22.26 -6.23 5.35
C GLN A 326 22.45 -5.37 6.60
N GLY A 327 22.76 -4.11 6.39
CA GLY A 327 22.90 -3.13 7.48
C GLY A 327 23.48 -1.83 6.96
N GLY A 328 23.30 -0.77 7.74
CA GLY A 328 23.75 0.58 7.45
C GLY A 328 25.04 0.98 8.19
N VAL A 329 25.15 2.27 8.43
CA VAL A 329 26.34 2.89 9.06
C VAL A 329 26.55 2.48 10.51
N PHE A 330 25.58 1.87 11.17
CA PHE A 330 25.68 1.36 12.55
C PHE A 330 25.97 -0.14 12.65
N GLY A 331 26.11 -0.85 11.53
CA GLY A 331 26.52 -2.26 11.54
C GLY A 331 25.43 -3.21 11.06
N PRO A 332 25.66 -4.54 11.18
CA PRO A 332 24.71 -5.55 10.73
C PRO A 332 23.31 -5.37 11.32
N GLY A 333 22.27 -5.45 10.50
CA GLY A 333 20.88 -5.31 10.90
C GLY A 333 20.42 -3.90 11.25
N TRP A 334 21.33 -2.97 11.52
CA TRP A 334 20.99 -1.58 11.84
C TRP A 334 20.78 -0.74 10.57
N VAL A 335 19.69 -0.01 10.53
CA VAL A 335 19.40 1.05 9.55
C VAL A 335 19.04 2.32 10.31
N SER A 336 19.31 3.47 9.72
CA SER A 336 19.12 4.76 10.37
C SER A 336 18.64 5.83 9.39
N ILE A 337 18.30 6.99 9.90
CA ILE A 337 18.00 8.16 9.07
C ILE A 337 19.17 8.54 8.16
N LEU A 338 20.41 8.21 8.52
CA LEU A 338 21.62 8.48 7.73
C LEU A 338 21.74 7.58 6.49
N ASP A 339 21.06 6.42 6.50
CA ASP A 339 21.05 5.44 5.42
C ASP A 339 19.92 5.70 4.41
N GLN A 340 19.04 6.67 4.69
CA GLN A 340 17.90 6.98 3.84
C GLN A 340 18.34 7.42 2.44
N CYS A 341 17.79 6.76 1.40
CA CYS A 341 18.12 7.05 0.01
C CYS A 341 17.07 6.51 -0.98
N LEU A 342 17.19 6.92 -2.24
CA LEU A 342 16.50 6.25 -3.35
C LEU A 342 17.47 5.33 -4.11
N LEU A 343 17.04 4.12 -4.36
CA LEU A 343 17.69 3.20 -5.29
C LEU A 343 17.03 3.37 -6.66
N VAL A 344 17.65 4.14 -7.53
CA VAL A 344 17.14 4.42 -8.88
C VAL A 344 17.59 3.29 -9.81
N LYS A 345 16.63 2.46 -10.25
CA LYS A 345 16.83 1.32 -11.15
C LYS A 345 16.01 1.53 -12.43
N PRO A 346 16.39 0.90 -13.55
CA PRO A 346 15.51 0.91 -14.72
C PRO A 346 14.11 0.36 -14.36
N GLY A 347 13.08 1.14 -14.64
CA GLY A 347 11.68 0.74 -14.41
C GLY A 347 11.19 0.77 -12.98
N CYS A 348 12.05 1.04 -11.99
CA CYS A 348 11.67 1.06 -10.59
C CYS A 348 12.55 2.02 -9.79
N VAL A 349 11.93 2.83 -8.94
CA VAL A 349 12.62 3.60 -7.91
C VAL A 349 12.19 3.06 -6.55
N GLU A 350 13.14 2.69 -5.71
CA GLU A 350 12.86 2.20 -4.36
C GLU A 350 13.33 3.23 -3.33
N TRP A 351 12.45 3.61 -2.43
CA TRP A 351 12.80 4.42 -1.27
C TRP A 351 13.22 3.52 -0.11
N VAL A 352 14.49 3.60 0.28
CA VAL A 352 15.00 3.03 1.53
C VAL A 352 14.73 4.03 2.63
N ARG A 353 13.85 3.69 3.56
CA ARG A 353 13.48 4.54 4.69
C ARG A 353 14.43 4.37 5.88
N GLU A 354 14.34 5.33 6.81
CA GLU A 354 15.08 5.33 8.08
C GLU A 354 14.84 4.08 8.95
N ASP A 355 13.71 3.40 8.76
CA ASP A 355 13.33 2.16 9.46
C ASP A 355 13.76 0.88 8.71
N GLY A 356 14.43 1.02 7.57
CA GLY A 356 14.88 -0.09 6.72
C GLY A 356 13.81 -0.66 5.80
N ARG A 357 12.63 -0.10 5.74
CA ARG A 357 11.57 -0.49 4.81
C ARG A 357 11.85 0.06 3.42
N HIS A 358 11.70 -0.77 2.39
CA HIS A 358 11.81 -0.36 1.00
C HIS A 358 10.42 -0.17 0.40
N ILE A 359 10.15 0.99 -0.16
CA ILE A 359 8.90 1.31 -0.84
C ILE A 359 9.19 1.50 -2.32
N ALA A 360 8.58 0.66 -3.15
CA ALA A 360 8.83 0.64 -4.59
C ALA A 360 7.80 1.49 -5.36
N PHE A 361 8.30 2.22 -6.35
CA PHE A 361 7.53 2.97 -7.33
C PHE A 361 7.84 2.42 -8.72
N ALA A 362 6.84 1.90 -9.42
CA ALA A 362 6.98 1.45 -10.80
C ALA A 362 6.97 2.68 -11.73
N VAL A 363 8.15 3.01 -12.29
CA VAL A 363 8.33 4.21 -13.14
C VAL A 363 8.24 3.91 -14.65
N GLU A 364 8.12 2.63 -15.04
CA GLU A 364 7.84 2.23 -16.43
C GLU A 364 6.35 2.34 -16.78
N ALA A 365 5.47 2.31 -15.79
CA ALA A 365 4.06 2.57 -15.99
C ALA A 365 3.88 4.03 -16.39
N ALA A 366 2.93 4.32 -17.29
CA ALA A 366 2.56 5.69 -17.59
C ALA A 366 2.28 6.44 -16.27
N PRO A 367 2.77 7.68 -16.11
CA PRO A 367 2.55 8.43 -14.88
C PRO A 367 1.05 8.52 -14.61
N THR A 368 0.66 8.30 -13.35
CA THR A 368 -0.72 8.48 -12.92
C THR A 368 -1.13 9.93 -13.22
N ALA A 369 -2.26 10.14 -13.88
CA ALA A 369 -2.74 11.48 -14.16
C ALA A 369 -2.77 12.29 -12.86
N VAL A 370 -2.08 13.44 -12.87
CA VAL A 370 -1.98 14.30 -11.70
C VAL A 370 -3.38 14.81 -11.37
N LEU A 371 -3.94 14.34 -10.26
CA LEU A 371 -5.08 15.03 -9.69
C LEU A 371 -4.60 16.41 -9.24
N PRO A 372 -5.24 17.51 -9.69
CA PRO A 372 -4.84 18.85 -9.30
C PRO A 372 -4.96 18.97 -7.78
N THR A 373 -3.84 19.11 -7.11
CA THR A 373 -3.77 19.37 -5.69
C THR A 373 -3.05 20.70 -5.50
N THR A 374 -3.68 21.60 -4.82
CA THR A 374 -3.15 22.96 -4.58
C THR A 374 -1.99 23.01 -3.60
N ASN A 375 -1.64 21.91 -2.94
CA ASN A 375 -0.32 21.68 -2.36
C ASN A 375 0.72 21.33 -3.43
N GLN A 376 0.34 21.54 -4.68
CA GLN A 376 1.24 21.41 -5.80
C GLN A 376 2.40 22.39 -5.67
N LEU A 377 3.53 21.85 -6.03
CA LEU A 377 4.58 22.62 -6.67
C LEU A 377 3.96 23.72 -7.55
N PRO A 378 4.48 24.94 -7.56
CA PRO A 378 3.81 26.13 -8.08
C PRO A 378 3.10 25.91 -9.42
N ASN A 379 1.89 26.46 -9.52
CA ASN A 379 1.03 26.44 -10.67
C ASN A 379 1.82 26.77 -11.96
N PRO A 380 1.77 25.96 -13.00
CA PRO A 380 2.36 26.29 -14.29
C PRO A 380 1.56 27.43 -14.93
N ALA A 381 1.85 28.66 -14.53
CA ALA A 381 1.37 29.86 -15.17
C ALA A 381 2.37 30.37 -16.25
N GLU A 382 3.37 29.57 -16.60
CA GLU A 382 4.32 29.84 -17.66
C GLU A 382 4.22 28.72 -18.70
N GLU A 383 3.91 29.07 -19.91
CA GLU A 383 3.47 28.30 -21.09
C GLU A 383 4.43 27.20 -21.60
N ASP A 384 5.46 26.78 -20.87
CA ASP A 384 6.49 25.82 -21.33
C ASP A 384 6.80 24.65 -20.38
N GLU A 385 6.05 24.44 -19.30
CA GLU A 385 6.36 23.35 -18.37
C GLU A 385 5.53 22.08 -18.66
N LYS A 386 6.24 21.00 -19.03
CA LYS A 386 5.66 19.66 -19.14
C LYS A 386 4.99 19.26 -17.82
N PRO A 387 3.87 18.52 -17.87
CA PRO A 387 3.21 18.04 -16.67
C PRO A 387 4.20 17.23 -15.82
N VAL A 388 4.14 17.42 -14.50
CA VAL A 388 4.99 16.71 -13.55
C VAL A 388 4.62 15.23 -13.59
N GLU A 389 5.57 14.38 -13.95
CA GLU A 389 5.40 12.94 -13.89
C GLU A 389 5.30 12.49 -12.43
N GLN A 390 4.24 11.75 -12.10
CA GLN A 390 3.98 11.28 -10.74
C GLN A 390 3.60 9.80 -10.73
N TRP A 391 4.21 9.03 -9.83
CA TRP A 391 3.95 7.59 -9.65
C TRP A 391 3.53 7.32 -8.22
N ARG A 392 2.48 6.53 -8.03
CA ARG A 392 2.01 6.12 -6.71
C ARG A 392 2.66 4.81 -6.29
N ALA A 393 3.06 4.70 -5.03
CA ALA A 393 3.52 3.44 -4.46
C ALA A 393 2.35 2.46 -4.31
N GLN A 394 2.59 1.19 -4.62
CA GLN A 394 1.59 0.15 -4.43
C GLN A 394 1.36 -0.09 -2.92
N GLY A 395 0.11 -0.06 -2.49
CA GLY A 395 -0.27 -0.29 -1.10
C GLY A 395 0.05 0.84 -0.12
N GLU A 396 0.43 2.02 -0.63
CA GLU A 396 0.81 3.18 0.18
C GLU A 396 0.18 4.48 -0.33
N ASN A 397 -0.05 5.44 0.56
CA ASN A 397 -0.44 6.81 0.20
C ASN A 397 0.81 7.67 0.01
N LEU A 398 1.67 7.26 -0.92
CA LEU A 398 2.93 7.89 -1.25
C LEU A 398 3.06 8.07 -2.75
N TRP A 399 3.58 9.22 -3.15
CA TRP A 399 3.79 9.59 -4.54
C TRP A 399 5.24 9.99 -4.77
N LEU A 400 5.84 9.45 -5.82
CA LEU A 400 7.15 9.85 -6.32
C LEU A 400 6.94 10.81 -7.50
N SER A 401 7.68 11.91 -7.52
CA SER A 401 7.70 12.87 -8.64
C SER A 401 9.13 13.19 -9.03
N ARG A 402 9.38 13.42 -10.32
CA ARG A 402 10.64 13.98 -10.81
C ARG A 402 10.40 15.42 -11.25
N VAL A 403 11.03 16.37 -10.57
CA VAL A 403 10.78 17.80 -10.75
C VAL A 403 12.07 18.59 -10.93
N SER A 404 11.96 19.79 -11.54
CA SER A 404 13.07 20.75 -11.51
C SER A 404 13.27 21.28 -10.08
N ALA A 405 14.52 21.44 -9.64
CA ALA A 405 14.81 22.03 -8.34
C ALA A 405 14.24 23.44 -8.16
N SER A 406 14.01 24.17 -9.26
CA SER A 406 13.35 25.49 -9.25
C SER A 406 11.86 25.43 -8.89
N GLN A 407 11.20 24.29 -9.12
CA GLN A 407 9.80 24.08 -8.81
C GLN A 407 9.55 23.71 -7.34
N LEU A 408 10.60 23.37 -6.58
CA LEU A 408 10.47 23.10 -5.15
C LEU A 408 10.05 24.37 -4.38
N PRO A 409 9.24 24.23 -3.32
CA PRO A 409 9.09 25.28 -2.32
C PRO A 409 10.45 25.78 -1.81
N GLU A 410 10.58 27.07 -1.53
CA GLU A 410 11.86 27.68 -1.15
C GLU A 410 12.54 26.97 0.01
N PHE A 411 11.78 26.53 1.01
CA PHE A 411 12.31 25.85 2.20
C PHE A 411 12.86 24.44 1.92
N LEU A 412 12.57 23.84 0.77
CA LEU A 412 13.11 22.55 0.32
C LEU A 412 14.23 22.72 -0.72
N ARG A 413 14.57 23.94 -1.10
CA ARG A 413 15.63 24.18 -2.08
C ARG A 413 17.00 24.16 -1.40
N ASP A 414 17.91 23.39 -1.97
CA ASP A 414 19.32 23.43 -1.65
C ASP A 414 20.07 23.96 -2.87
N PRO A 415 20.84 25.07 -2.73
CA PRO A 415 21.61 25.66 -3.84
C PRO A 415 22.64 24.71 -4.47
N ALA A 416 23.06 23.67 -3.75
CA ALA A 416 24.02 22.67 -4.23
C ALA A 416 23.35 21.53 -5.03
N THR A 417 22.02 21.51 -5.12
CA THR A 417 21.28 20.43 -5.80
C THR A 417 21.38 20.56 -7.33
N SER A 418 21.38 19.41 -8.01
CA SER A 418 21.28 19.31 -9.48
C SER A 418 19.98 19.93 -10.00
N LYS A 419 19.93 20.20 -11.31
CA LYS A 419 18.74 20.76 -11.97
C LYS A 419 17.46 19.94 -11.73
N TRP A 420 17.57 18.61 -11.64
CA TRP A 420 16.47 17.69 -11.43
C TRP A 420 16.61 16.98 -10.09
N VAL A 421 15.48 16.76 -9.43
CA VAL A 421 15.38 16.06 -8.14
C VAL A 421 14.21 15.10 -8.15
N TRP A 422 14.30 14.09 -7.29
CA TRP A 422 13.19 13.24 -6.93
C TRP A 422 12.52 13.78 -5.67
N VAL A 423 11.20 13.76 -5.65
CA VAL A 423 10.40 14.17 -4.49
C VAL A 423 9.42 13.07 -4.17
N ILE A 424 9.46 12.58 -2.94
CA ILE A 424 8.39 11.75 -2.38
C ILE A 424 7.47 12.66 -1.57
N SER A 425 6.16 12.47 -1.71
CA SER A 425 5.14 13.16 -0.91
C SER A 425 4.13 12.17 -0.36
N ASP A 426 3.62 12.45 0.83
CA ASP A 426 2.50 11.72 1.43
C ASP A 426 1.19 12.53 1.35
N ASN A 427 0.12 12.00 1.92
CA ASN A 427 -1.19 12.66 2.02
C ASN A 427 -1.38 13.50 3.29
N ARG A 428 -0.27 13.81 4.01
CA ARG A 428 -0.24 14.64 5.23
C ARG A 428 0.65 15.87 5.07
N GLY A 429 1.13 16.12 3.84
CA GLY A 429 2.01 17.25 3.52
C GLY A 429 3.50 16.95 3.70
N GLY A 430 3.89 15.77 4.15
CA GLY A 430 5.29 15.35 4.26
C GLY A 430 5.95 15.25 2.88
N ARG A 431 7.19 15.72 2.78
CA ARG A 431 7.99 15.68 1.56
C ARG A 431 9.42 15.29 1.86
N TRP A 432 9.99 14.46 0.99
CA TRP A 432 11.38 14.01 1.03
C TRP A 432 12.01 14.29 -0.33
N VAL A 433 13.10 15.03 -0.34
CA VAL A 433 13.81 15.46 -1.55
C VAL A 433 15.11 14.68 -1.67
N PHE A 434 15.36 14.17 -2.87
CA PHE A 434 16.57 13.40 -3.18
C PHE A 434 17.22 13.94 -4.45
N THR A 435 18.52 13.84 -4.54
CA THR A 435 19.24 14.13 -5.78
C THR A 435 18.79 13.17 -6.90
N GLU A 436 19.14 13.48 -8.14
CA GLU A 436 18.87 12.58 -9.28
C GLU A 436 19.53 11.20 -9.09
N GLY A 437 20.67 11.11 -8.40
CA GLY A 437 21.35 9.87 -8.03
C GLY A 437 20.78 9.18 -6.78
N GLY A 438 19.74 9.73 -6.16
CA GLY A 438 19.03 9.12 -5.03
C GLY A 438 19.54 9.49 -3.64
N ALA A 439 20.50 10.37 -3.50
CA ALA A 439 20.97 10.83 -2.17
C ALA A 439 19.92 11.74 -1.51
N TRP A 440 19.60 11.50 -0.25
CA TRP A 440 18.68 12.33 0.52
C TRP A 440 19.25 13.73 0.73
N VAL A 441 18.47 14.77 0.42
CA VAL A 441 18.84 16.19 0.53
C VAL A 441 18.18 16.86 1.73
N CYS A 442 16.86 16.75 1.79
CA CYS A 442 16.07 17.31 2.89
C CYS A 442 14.71 16.63 3.00
N SER A 443 14.04 16.86 4.12
CA SER A 443 12.64 16.45 4.30
C SER A 443 11.92 17.39 5.25
N GLY A 444 10.61 17.55 5.05
CA GLY A 444 9.74 18.35 5.90
C GLY A 444 8.40 18.65 5.24
N SER A 445 7.44 19.15 6.00
CA SER A 445 6.12 19.58 5.53
C SER A 445 5.99 21.10 5.42
N SER A 446 6.86 21.83 6.07
CA SER A 446 6.85 23.30 6.14
C SER A 446 8.24 23.86 6.40
N GLN A 447 8.39 25.19 6.27
CA GLN A 447 9.63 25.89 6.64
C GLN A 447 10.05 25.66 8.10
N ARG A 448 9.10 25.31 8.97
CA ARG A 448 9.34 25.15 10.41
C ARG A 448 9.89 23.79 10.78
N ASP A 449 9.64 22.77 9.98
CA ASP A 449 9.97 21.37 10.26
C ASP A 449 10.94 20.74 9.25
N VAL A 450 11.55 21.56 8.39
CA VAL A 450 12.51 21.05 7.41
C VAL A 450 13.84 20.69 8.06
N VAL A 451 14.34 19.52 7.70
CA VAL A 451 15.68 19.01 8.03
C VAL A 451 16.49 18.91 6.75
N HIS A 452 17.64 19.56 6.69
CA HIS A 452 18.60 19.48 5.60
C HIS A 452 19.78 18.59 5.97
N THR A 453 20.34 17.88 5.00
CA THR A 453 21.56 17.09 5.18
C THR A 453 22.79 17.86 4.73
N VAL A 454 23.89 17.70 5.48
CA VAL A 454 25.24 18.09 5.05
C VAL A 454 25.99 16.81 4.72
N ARG A 455 26.64 16.77 3.57
CA ARG A 455 27.29 15.56 3.07
C ARG A 455 28.76 15.79 2.72
N GLU A 456 29.55 14.74 2.91
CA GLU A 456 30.90 14.62 2.35
C GLU A 456 30.95 13.36 1.47
N GLY A 457 30.94 13.56 0.15
CA GLY A 457 30.73 12.47 -0.80
C GLY A 457 29.35 11.82 -0.59
N ASP A 458 29.34 10.51 -0.41
CA ASP A 458 28.10 9.75 -0.22
C ASP A 458 27.61 9.70 1.24
N ARG A 459 28.35 10.32 2.21
CA ARG A 459 28.03 10.24 3.63
C ARG A 459 27.34 11.49 4.12
N VAL A 460 26.31 11.32 4.95
CA VAL A 460 25.71 12.41 5.73
C VAL A 460 26.62 12.69 6.93
N THR A 461 27.20 13.87 7.00
CA THR A 461 28.07 14.30 8.12
C THR A 461 27.36 15.20 9.11
N ALA A 462 26.24 15.81 8.71
CA ALA A 462 25.36 16.50 9.63
C ALA A 462 23.93 16.57 9.10
N MET A 463 23.00 16.79 10.01
CA MET A 463 21.61 17.16 9.75
C MET A 463 21.32 18.47 10.48
N GLU A 464 20.62 19.40 9.83
CA GLU A 464 20.34 20.70 10.42
C GLU A 464 18.96 21.24 10.03
N THR A 465 18.39 22.04 10.93
CA THR A 465 17.13 22.74 10.71
C THR A 465 17.37 24.24 10.46
N SER A 466 16.39 24.90 9.84
CA SER A 466 16.40 26.36 9.64
C SER A 466 16.51 27.18 10.95
N TRP A 467 16.26 26.55 12.11
CA TRP A 467 16.33 27.16 13.44
C TRP A 467 17.71 27.02 14.11
N GLY A 468 18.69 26.44 13.40
CA GLY A 468 20.06 26.26 13.91
C GLY A 468 20.24 25.03 14.79
N HIS A 469 19.24 24.17 14.95
CA HIS A 469 19.46 22.85 15.54
C HIS A 469 20.27 22.02 14.55
N LYS A 470 21.31 21.36 15.05
CA LYS A 470 22.23 20.56 14.24
C LYS A 470 22.67 19.32 15.01
N ILE A 471 22.76 18.21 14.29
CA ILE A 471 23.41 16.99 14.75
C ILE A 471 24.55 16.71 13.78
N THR A 472 25.79 16.69 14.28
CA THR A 472 26.99 16.39 13.51
C THR A 472 27.43 14.97 13.83
N VAL A 473 27.78 14.19 12.80
CA VAL A 473 28.14 12.78 12.89
C VAL A 473 29.58 12.59 12.47
N SER A 474 30.33 11.80 13.23
CA SER A 474 31.73 11.45 12.93
C SER A 474 31.84 9.96 12.62
N TYR A 475 32.69 9.65 11.63
CA TYR A 475 32.88 8.28 11.14
C TYR A 475 34.28 7.76 11.48
N GLY A 476 34.36 6.49 11.89
CA GLY A 476 35.57 5.67 11.93
C GLY A 476 35.48 4.59 10.87
N GLY A 477 36.20 4.77 9.76
CA GLY A 477 36.03 3.89 8.61
C GLY A 477 34.62 3.99 8.01
N ALA A 478 33.89 2.88 7.96
CA ALA A 478 32.50 2.83 7.45
C ALA A 478 31.43 3.09 8.53
N ARG A 479 31.81 3.16 9.81
CA ARG A 479 30.90 3.21 10.95
C ARG A 479 30.82 4.59 11.57
N VAL A 480 29.63 4.94 12.06
CA VAL A 480 29.45 6.11 12.92
C VAL A 480 30.08 5.82 14.29
N VAL A 481 30.98 6.67 14.75
CA VAL A 481 31.63 6.50 16.04
C VAL A 481 31.20 7.52 17.08
N SER A 482 30.67 8.67 16.64
CA SER A 482 30.06 9.65 17.56
C SER A 482 29.06 10.55 16.82
N ALA A 483 28.14 11.11 17.60
CA ALA A 483 27.26 12.18 17.19
C ALA A 483 27.19 13.27 18.25
N ILE A 484 27.16 14.54 17.82
CA ILE A 484 27.12 15.70 18.70
C ILE A 484 26.02 16.64 18.25
N SER A 485 25.12 17.00 19.14
CA SER A 485 24.06 17.99 18.88
C SER A 485 24.56 19.42 19.18
N SER A 486 23.94 20.42 18.56
CA SER A 486 24.29 21.84 18.72
C SER A 486 24.06 22.36 20.14
N ASP A 487 23.32 21.66 20.99
CA ASP A 487 23.16 21.96 22.42
C ASP A 487 24.22 21.28 23.31
N GLY A 488 25.20 20.58 22.72
CA GLY A 488 26.35 20.00 23.40
C GLY A 488 26.15 18.55 23.87
N ARG A 489 24.98 17.92 23.66
CA ARG A 489 24.81 16.49 23.96
C ARG A 489 25.64 15.66 22.98
N CYS A 490 26.27 14.61 23.51
CA CYS A 490 27.15 13.74 22.73
C CYS A 490 26.74 12.26 22.93
N VAL A 491 26.79 11.49 21.85
CA VAL A 491 26.66 10.05 21.87
C VAL A 491 27.91 9.42 21.26
N ARG A 492 28.38 8.31 21.83
CA ARG A 492 29.51 7.52 21.34
C ARG A 492 29.07 6.09 21.08
N TYR A 493 29.58 5.52 20.00
CA TYR A 493 29.26 4.18 19.55
C TYR A 493 30.50 3.30 19.57
N SER A 494 30.41 2.14 20.21
CA SER A 494 31.49 1.17 20.32
C SER A 494 31.13 -0.11 19.58
N TYR A 495 32.10 -0.65 18.86
CA TYR A 495 31.95 -1.82 18.02
C TYR A 495 32.93 -2.90 18.44
N ASP A 496 32.58 -4.16 18.20
CA ASP A 496 33.49 -5.30 18.35
C ASP A 496 34.35 -5.52 17.07
N ASP A 497 35.17 -6.56 17.10
CA ASP A 497 36.07 -6.90 15.99
C ASP A 497 35.31 -7.33 14.71
N GLU A 498 34.05 -7.78 14.83
CA GLU A 498 33.13 -8.10 13.73
C GLU A 498 32.35 -6.89 13.21
N ASN A 499 32.67 -5.68 13.72
CA ASN A 499 31.96 -4.43 13.40
C ASN A 499 30.48 -4.42 13.78
N ARG A 500 30.08 -5.18 14.82
CA ARG A 500 28.74 -5.13 15.41
C ARG A 500 28.71 -4.05 16.51
N LEU A 501 27.61 -3.30 16.57
CA LEU A 501 27.43 -2.28 17.60
C LEU A 501 27.18 -2.95 18.96
N VAL A 502 28.09 -2.77 19.91
CA VAL A 502 27.99 -3.43 21.22
C VAL A 502 27.60 -2.49 22.34
N GLN A 503 27.89 -1.17 22.19
CA GLN A 503 27.56 -0.20 23.23
C GLN A 503 27.30 1.19 22.62
N VAL A 504 26.35 1.89 23.23
CA VAL A 504 26.00 3.27 22.93
C VAL A 504 25.99 4.07 24.22
N ASP A 505 26.91 5.03 24.35
CA ASP A 505 27.03 5.92 25.50
C ASP A 505 26.41 7.27 25.15
N GLY A 506 25.25 7.56 25.70
CA GLY A 506 24.47 8.77 25.45
C GLY A 506 24.20 9.59 26.70
N PRO A 507 23.45 10.71 26.55
CA PRO A 507 23.08 11.58 27.68
C PRO A 507 22.27 10.86 28.76
N ASP A 508 21.49 9.87 28.38
CA ASP A 508 20.55 9.14 29.24
C ASP A 508 21.17 7.86 29.84
N GLY A 509 22.46 7.61 29.57
CA GLY A 509 23.18 6.44 30.03
C GLY A 509 23.77 5.59 28.93
N SER A 510 24.14 4.36 29.26
CA SER A 510 24.81 3.43 28.34
C SER A 510 23.91 2.24 28.04
N ARG A 511 23.59 2.02 26.75
CA ARG A 511 22.89 0.83 26.26
C ARG A 511 23.89 -0.18 25.71
N ARG A 512 23.64 -1.46 25.90
CA ARG A 512 24.52 -2.53 25.42
C ARG A 512 23.73 -3.60 24.69
N TYR A 513 24.38 -4.24 23.71
CA TYR A 513 23.83 -5.29 22.90
C TYR A 513 24.74 -6.51 22.94
N GLU A 514 24.15 -7.67 23.26
CA GLU A 514 24.84 -8.95 23.18
C GLU A 514 24.43 -9.65 21.89
N TRP A 515 25.35 -10.37 21.27
CA TRP A 515 25.19 -10.91 19.96
C TRP A 515 25.44 -12.42 19.89
N ASP A 516 24.67 -13.11 19.06
CA ASP A 516 25.00 -14.43 18.53
C ASP A 516 25.08 -14.30 17.00
N ASP A 517 26.28 -14.44 16.43
CA ASP A 517 26.58 -14.10 15.03
C ASP A 517 26.11 -12.66 14.69
N THR A 518 25.12 -12.52 13.84
CA THR A 518 24.56 -11.22 13.42
C THR A 518 23.27 -10.83 14.17
N LEU A 519 22.82 -11.62 15.11
CA LEU A 519 21.56 -11.46 15.83
C LEU A 519 21.78 -10.91 17.24
N ILE A 520 21.03 -9.88 17.61
CA ILE A 520 21.00 -9.33 18.98
C ILE A 520 20.22 -10.28 19.88
N THR A 521 20.91 -10.94 20.81
CA THR A 521 20.30 -11.85 21.77
C THR A 521 19.85 -11.15 23.05
N THR A 522 20.52 -10.07 23.46
CA THR A 522 20.15 -9.33 24.66
C THR A 522 20.28 -7.84 24.42
N VAL A 523 19.26 -7.08 24.81
CA VAL A 523 19.30 -5.63 24.93
C VAL A 523 19.39 -5.28 26.42
N VAL A 524 20.40 -4.47 26.79
CA VAL A 524 20.65 -4.06 28.18
C VAL A 524 20.44 -2.56 28.30
N ASP A 525 19.57 -2.16 29.22
CA ASP A 525 19.22 -0.76 29.50
C ASP A 525 20.36 0.01 30.19
N ALA A 526 20.16 1.31 30.36
CA ALA A 526 21.13 2.18 31.03
C ALA A 526 21.34 1.85 32.53
N CYS A 527 20.44 1.11 33.15
CA CYS A 527 20.55 0.65 34.55
C CYS A 527 21.29 -0.70 34.66
N GLY A 528 21.60 -1.32 33.53
CA GLY A 528 22.26 -2.63 33.47
C GLY A 528 21.30 -3.83 33.55
N ASN A 529 19.99 -3.63 33.37
CA ASN A 529 19.01 -4.69 33.30
C ASN A 529 18.80 -5.17 31.86
N ALA A 530 18.58 -6.46 31.65
CA ALA A 530 18.13 -6.97 30.38
C ALA A 530 16.69 -6.51 30.12
N GLU A 531 16.49 -5.70 29.08
CA GLU A 531 15.16 -5.31 28.60
C GLU A 531 14.47 -6.49 27.93
N CYS A 532 15.18 -7.16 27.04
CA CYS A 532 14.71 -8.39 26.41
C CYS A 532 15.86 -9.38 26.20
N ILE A 533 15.52 -10.67 26.21
CA ILE A 533 16.41 -11.77 25.81
C ILE A 533 15.74 -12.57 24.72
N ASN A 534 16.37 -12.68 23.57
CA ASN A 534 15.82 -13.20 22.34
C ASN A 534 16.41 -14.55 21.96
N SER A 535 15.58 -15.46 21.43
CA SER A 535 16.01 -16.64 20.71
C SER A 535 15.42 -16.65 19.31
N TYR A 536 16.16 -17.14 18.33
CA TYR A 536 15.80 -17.07 16.92
C TYR A 536 15.75 -18.43 16.22
N ASP A 537 15.04 -18.49 15.10
CA ASP A 537 15.18 -19.57 14.13
C ASP A 537 16.25 -19.22 13.07
N GLY A 538 16.56 -20.20 12.21
CA GLY A 538 17.57 -20.02 11.15
C GLY A 538 17.22 -19.00 10.05
N ARG A 539 16.06 -18.32 10.16
CA ARG A 539 15.64 -17.21 9.27
C ARG A 539 15.70 -15.85 9.96
N GLY A 540 16.16 -15.80 11.20
CA GLY A 540 16.22 -14.57 12.01
C GLY A 540 14.87 -14.17 12.61
N ARG A 541 13.88 -15.07 12.67
CA ARG A 541 12.60 -14.83 13.33
C ARG A 541 12.70 -15.21 14.79
N ILE A 542 12.08 -14.42 15.66
CA ILE A 542 12.01 -14.71 17.09
C ILE A 542 11.27 -16.03 17.33
N THR A 543 11.85 -16.95 18.08
CA THR A 543 11.19 -18.16 18.59
C THR A 543 10.74 -18.01 20.03
N SER A 544 11.48 -17.22 20.82
CA SER A 544 11.06 -16.80 22.15
C SER A 544 11.70 -15.48 22.54
N GLN A 545 11.00 -14.70 23.35
CA GLN A 545 11.51 -13.48 23.95
C GLN A 545 11.17 -13.47 25.44
N GLN A 546 12.15 -13.23 26.28
CA GLN A 546 11.96 -12.97 27.70
C GLN A 546 12.02 -11.45 27.93
N ALA A 547 10.95 -10.90 28.49
CA ALA A 547 10.84 -9.50 28.85
C ALA A 547 11.56 -9.20 30.18
N ALA A 548 11.79 -7.92 30.48
CA ALA A 548 12.46 -7.45 31.71
C ALA A 548 11.82 -7.98 33.01
N ASN A 549 10.53 -8.28 33.01
CA ASN A 549 9.80 -8.86 34.15
C ASN A 549 9.99 -10.38 34.30
N GLY A 550 10.81 -11.00 33.45
CA GLY A 550 11.09 -12.45 33.45
C GLY A 550 10.05 -13.31 32.74
N ARG A 551 8.94 -12.73 32.22
CA ARG A 551 7.96 -13.47 31.43
C ARG A 551 8.58 -13.83 30.08
N THR A 552 8.42 -15.09 29.66
CA THR A 552 8.87 -15.56 28.35
C THR A 552 7.67 -15.88 27.49
N VAL A 553 7.66 -15.29 26.28
CA VAL A 553 6.66 -15.56 25.25
C VAL A 553 7.30 -16.36 24.12
N HIS A 554 6.62 -17.40 23.68
CA HIS A 554 7.05 -18.29 22.60
C HIS A 554 6.26 -18.01 21.34
N PHE A 555 6.96 -17.90 20.20
CA PHE A 555 6.38 -17.60 18.90
C PHE A 555 6.38 -18.82 17.99
N ARG A 556 5.29 -19.00 17.26
CA ARG A 556 5.12 -20.06 16.26
C ARG A 556 4.56 -19.46 14.99
N TYR A 557 5.27 -19.66 13.90
CA TYR A 557 4.90 -19.16 12.57
C TYR A 557 4.27 -20.29 11.78
N LEU A 558 3.02 -20.08 11.42
CA LEU A 558 2.21 -21.04 10.70
C LEU A 558 2.05 -20.54 9.27
N PRO A 559 1.95 -21.45 8.30
CA PRO A 559 1.69 -21.05 6.92
C PRO A 559 0.41 -20.22 6.77
N GLY A 560 0.39 -19.39 5.71
CA GLY A 560 -0.72 -18.49 5.45
C GLY A 560 -0.66 -17.19 6.26
N GLY A 561 0.53 -16.76 6.71
CA GLY A 561 0.71 -15.49 7.44
C GLY A 561 0.10 -15.51 8.82
N VAL A 562 0.12 -16.67 9.51
CA VAL A 562 -0.43 -16.83 10.86
C VAL A 562 0.71 -16.94 11.85
N THR A 563 0.71 -16.07 12.87
CA THR A 563 1.66 -16.10 13.97
C THR A 563 0.91 -16.30 15.30
N ALA A 564 1.34 -17.27 16.07
CA ALA A 564 0.85 -17.49 17.44
C ALA A 564 1.94 -17.13 18.45
N ALA A 565 1.57 -16.35 19.46
CA ALA A 565 2.41 -16.05 20.61
C ALA A 565 1.72 -16.58 21.88
N SER A 566 2.44 -17.35 22.70
CA SER A 566 1.86 -18.04 23.86
C SER A 566 2.89 -18.16 24.97
N ASP A 567 2.42 -18.52 26.17
CA ASP A 567 3.30 -19.03 27.23
C ASP A 567 3.92 -20.38 26.81
N ALA A 568 4.91 -20.86 27.56
CA ALA A 568 5.67 -22.07 27.22
C ALA A 568 4.81 -23.34 27.07
N ASP A 569 3.73 -23.44 27.84
CA ASP A 569 2.77 -24.53 27.79
C ASP A 569 1.70 -24.39 26.69
N GLY A 570 1.77 -23.30 25.89
CA GLY A 570 0.80 -22.98 24.84
C GLY A 570 -0.48 -22.33 25.35
N THR A 571 -0.57 -21.99 26.62
CA THR A 571 -1.69 -21.21 27.19
C THR A 571 -1.54 -19.73 26.86
N ASN A 572 -2.58 -18.94 27.10
CA ASN A 572 -2.62 -17.50 26.82
C ASN A 572 -2.22 -17.13 25.37
N ALA A 573 -2.54 -18.03 24.43
CA ALA A 573 -2.15 -17.86 23.04
C ALA A 573 -2.96 -16.75 22.36
N ASN A 574 -2.28 -15.75 21.82
CA ASN A 574 -2.83 -14.81 20.87
C ASN A 574 -2.37 -15.17 19.47
N THR A 575 -3.24 -14.99 18.49
CA THR A 575 -2.97 -15.33 17.10
C THR A 575 -3.18 -14.11 16.21
N TRP A 576 -2.17 -13.76 15.43
CA TRP A 576 -2.23 -12.74 14.39
C TRP A 576 -2.34 -13.39 13.03
N ILE A 577 -3.14 -12.80 12.18
CA ILE A 577 -3.38 -13.25 10.81
C ILE A 577 -3.08 -12.07 9.90
N CYS A 578 -2.13 -12.24 8.97
CA CYS A 578 -1.66 -11.20 8.10
C CYS A 578 -1.92 -11.56 6.63
N ASP A 579 -2.12 -10.54 5.81
CA ASP A 579 -2.20 -10.69 4.34
C ASP A 579 -0.79 -10.81 3.71
N PRO A 580 -0.69 -11.05 2.38
CA PRO A 580 0.59 -11.13 1.69
C PRO A 580 1.43 -9.84 1.72
N HIS A 581 0.84 -8.72 2.11
CA HIS A 581 1.52 -7.43 2.29
C HIS A 581 1.99 -7.22 3.74
N GLY A 582 1.81 -8.21 4.63
CA GLY A 582 2.17 -8.11 6.05
C GLY A 582 1.18 -7.32 6.91
N ARG A 583 0.05 -6.87 6.34
CA ARG A 583 -0.98 -6.13 7.10
C ARG A 583 -1.79 -7.10 7.95
N THR A 584 -2.07 -6.70 9.20
CA THR A 584 -2.89 -7.52 10.11
C THR A 584 -4.34 -7.50 9.67
N THR A 585 -4.87 -8.64 9.26
CA THR A 585 -6.27 -8.82 8.87
C THR A 585 -7.13 -9.47 9.95
N GLY A 586 -6.49 -10.04 10.98
CA GLY A 586 -7.20 -10.63 12.10
C GLY A 586 -6.32 -10.81 13.32
N VAL A 587 -6.93 -10.68 14.50
CA VAL A 587 -6.33 -11.01 15.79
C VAL A 587 -7.32 -11.83 16.58
N VAL A 588 -6.90 -13.02 17.04
CA VAL A 588 -7.69 -13.89 17.92
C VAL A 588 -7.00 -13.94 19.26
N ASP A 589 -7.70 -13.56 20.33
CA ASP A 589 -7.16 -13.60 21.67
C ASP A 589 -7.26 -15.01 22.31
N ALA A 590 -6.66 -15.17 23.48
CA ALA A 590 -6.64 -16.45 24.22
C ALA A 590 -8.04 -16.98 24.56
N HIS A 591 -9.05 -16.14 24.60
CA HIS A 591 -10.44 -16.53 24.90
C HIS A 591 -11.26 -16.80 23.63
N GLY A 592 -10.64 -16.65 22.44
CA GLY A 592 -11.28 -16.84 21.13
C GLY A 592 -12.02 -15.60 20.64
N GLY A 593 -11.91 -14.46 21.32
CA GLY A 593 -12.42 -13.18 20.84
C GLY A 593 -11.63 -12.72 19.61
N GLN A 594 -12.32 -12.36 18.53
CA GLN A 594 -11.69 -12.00 17.26
C GLN A 594 -11.92 -10.54 16.91
N VAL A 595 -10.87 -9.89 16.44
CA VAL A 595 -10.93 -8.61 15.69
C VAL A 595 -10.53 -8.89 14.26
N SER A 596 -11.21 -8.30 13.29
CA SER A 596 -10.84 -8.43 11.88
C SER A 596 -10.82 -7.07 11.17
N MET A 597 -9.88 -6.93 10.25
CA MET A 597 -9.61 -5.71 9.50
C MET A 597 -9.52 -6.01 8.02
N THR A 598 -10.05 -5.10 7.20
CA THR A 598 -9.95 -5.13 5.74
C THR A 598 -9.33 -3.84 5.24
N TYR A 599 -8.56 -3.96 4.17
CA TYR A 599 -7.83 -2.83 3.59
C TYR A 599 -8.14 -2.71 2.11
N ASP A 600 -8.14 -1.49 1.60
CA ASP A 600 -8.17 -1.22 0.17
C ASP A 600 -6.80 -1.53 -0.50
N SER A 601 -6.73 -1.36 -1.82
CA SER A 601 -5.50 -1.55 -2.60
C SER A 601 -4.39 -0.57 -2.22
N PHE A 602 -4.71 0.53 -1.55
CA PHE A 602 -3.77 1.56 -1.09
C PHE A 602 -3.38 1.41 0.39
N GLY A 603 -3.83 0.33 1.04
CA GLY A 603 -3.50 0.05 2.43
C GLY A 603 -4.31 0.84 3.46
N ASN A 604 -5.39 1.51 3.05
CA ASN A 604 -6.30 2.15 4.00
C ASN A 604 -7.23 1.11 4.61
N MET A 605 -7.46 1.16 5.92
CA MET A 605 -8.39 0.26 6.58
C MET A 605 -9.84 0.69 6.29
N VAL A 606 -10.54 -0.09 5.47
CA VAL A 606 -11.92 0.22 5.06
C VAL A 606 -12.97 -0.38 5.98
N ARG A 607 -12.63 -1.41 6.74
CA ARG A 607 -13.55 -2.06 7.68
C ARG A 607 -12.81 -2.64 8.87
N CYS A 608 -13.40 -2.47 10.04
CA CYS A 608 -12.97 -3.13 11.29
C CYS A 608 -14.18 -3.79 11.95
N VAL A 609 -14.02 -5.01 12.42
CA VAL A 609 -15.01 -5.71 13.25
C VAL A 609 -14.38 -6.00 14.59
N ASP A 610 -14.97 -5.51 15.66
CA ASP A 610 -14.48 -5.71 17.01
C ASP A 610 -14.85 -7.11 17.57
N ARG A 611 -14.39 -7.42 18.79
CA ARG A 611 -14.67 -8.71 19.48
C ARG A 611 -16.15 -8.94 19.76
N ALA A 612 -16.96 -7.90 19.81
CA ALA A 612 -18.40 -7.97 20.01
C ALA A 612 -19.18 -8.15 18.70
N GLY A 613 -18.48 -8.12 17.54
CA GLY A 613 -19.08 -8.18 16.22
C GLY A 613 -19.57 -6.82 15.72
N ASN A 614 -19.24 -5.71 16.40
CA ASN A 614 -19.58 -4.38 15.95
C ASN A 614 -18.70 -3.97 14.75
N VAL A 615 -19.32 -3.39 13.75
CA VAL A 615 -18.67 -3.01 12.50
C VAL A 615 -18.46 -1.51 12.44
N THR A 616 -17.23 -1.11 12.12
CA THR A 616 -16.88 0.26 11.72
C THR A 616 -16.40 0.21 10.29
N SER A 617 -16.95 1.07 9.41
CA SER A 617 -16.54 1.17 8.00
C SER A 617 -16.00 2.56 7.70
N HIS A 618 -15.00 2.63 6.84
CA HIS A 618 -14.34 3.87 6.46
C HIS A 618 -14.33 4.04 4.94
N ARG A 619 -14.45 5.29 4.47
CA ARG A 619 -14.26 5.64 3.06
C ARG A 619 -13.19 6.71 2.96
N TYR A 620 -12.45 6.64 1.87
CA TYR A 620 -11.31 7.53 1.62
C TYR A 620 -11.47 8.19 0.25
N ASP A 621 -10.89 9.37 0.11
CA ASP A 621 -10.76 10.00 -1.19
C ASP A 621 -9.60 9.39 -2.00
N GLN A 622 -9.41 9.88 -3.22
CA GLN A 622 -8.36 9.39 -4.12
C GLN A 622 -6.94 9.62 -3.59
N ARG A 623 -6.79 10.51 -2.60
CA ARG A 623 -5.52 10.73 -1.89
C ARG A 623 -5.36 9.86 -0.64
N GLY A 624 -6.31 8.99 -0.37
CA GLY A 624 -6.31 8.14 0.84
C GLY A 624 -6.57 8.93 2.13
N ARG A 625 -7.24 10.10 2.05
CA ARG A 625 -7.68 10.84 3.22
C ARG A 625 -9.08 10.37 3.61
N LEU A 626 -9.31 10.14 4.90
CA LEU A 626 -10.59 9.66 5.42
C LEU A 626 -11.69 10.70 5.14
N THR A 627 -12.76 10.30 4.45
CA THR A 627 -13.90 11.17 4.14
C THR A 627 -15.16 10.80 4.90
N HIS A 628 -15.31 9.53 5.27
CA HIS A 628 -16.52 9.06 5.92
C HIS A 628 -16.24 7.88 6.83
N THR A 629 -16.92 7.83 7.97
CA THR A 629 -16.93 6.67 8.88
C THR A 629 -18.36 6.33 9.28
N ASP A 630 -18.75 5.07 9.05
CA ASP A 630 -19.95 4.48 9.62
C ASP A 630 -19.61 3.86 10.98
N LEU A 631 -20.29 4.29 12.04
CA LEU A 631 -20.10 3.76 13.39
C LEU A 631 -21.05 2.60 13.68
N PRO A 632 -20.69 1.65 14.57
CA PRO A 632 -21.54 0.54 14.95
C PRO A 632 -22.89 0.94 15.55
N THR A 633 -22.97 2.14 16.11
CA THR A 633 -24.18 2.71 16.69
C THR A 633 -25.18 3.24 15.66
N GLY A 634 -24.85 3.19 14.37
CA GLY A 634 -25.62 3.77 13.27
C GLY A 634 -25.36 5.27 13.06
N GLY A 635 -24.45 5.89 13.85
CA GLY A 635 -23.98 7.25 13.61
C GLY A 635 -22.92 7.28 12.50
N THR A 636 -22.75 8.47 11.90
CA THR A 636 -21.73 8.72 10.87
C THR A 636 -20.83 9.89 11.25
N ILE A 637 -19.60 9.86 10.76
CA ILE A 637 -18.65 10.97 10.83
C ILE A 637 -18.22 11.30 9.42
N ASP A 638 -18.45 12.56 9.00
CA ASP A 638 -17.99 13.06 7.71
C ASP A 638 -16.81 14.00 7.90
N CYS A 639 -15.78 13.83 7.09
CA CYS A 639 -14.56 14.61 7.10
C CYS A 639 -14.40 15.36 5.77
N SER A 640 -14.09 16.65 5.85
CA SER A 640 -13.79 17.48 4.69
C SER A 640 -12.36 17.98 4.77
N TRP A 641 -11.64 17.91 3.67
CA TRP A 641 -10.24 18.28 3.60
C TRP A 641 -10.05 19.47 2.68
N ASP A 642 -9.25 20.43 3.11
CA ASP A 642 -8.82 21.51 2.23
C ASP A 642 -7.66 21.06 1.30
N ASP A 643 -7.28 21.98 0.41
CA ASP A 643 -6.21 21.77 -0.55
C ASP A 643 -4.82 21.65 0.09
N LEU A 644 -4.67 21.99 1.36
CA LEU A 644 -3.44 21.86 2.15
C LEU A 644 -3.43 20.59 3.02
N ASP A 645 -4.31 19.61 2.74
CA ASP A 645 -4.48 18.38 3.51
C ASP A 645 -4.85 18.60 5.00
N ARG A 646 -5.57 19.72 5.29
CA ARG A 646 -6.05 20.02 6.64
C ARG A 646 -7.52 19.62 6.74
N LEU A 647 -7.87 18.99 7.88
CA LEU A 647 -9.23 18.61 8.24
C LEU A 647 -10.06 19.83 8.62
#